data_7cbedd849e92463711fd9ff16f8fbf3c
#
_entry.id   7cbedd849e92463711fd9ff16f8fbf3c
#
_cell.length_a   1.000
_cell.length_b   1.000
_cell.length_c   1.000
_cell.angle_alpha   90.00
_cell.angle_beta   90.00
_cell.angle_gamma   90.00
#
_symmetry.space_group_name_H-M   'P 1'
#
loop_
_entity.id
_entity.type
_entity.pdbx_description
1 polymer ?
#
loop_
_entity_poly.entity_id
_entity_poly.type
_entity_poly.pdbx_seq_one_letter_code
_entity_poly.pdbx_strand_id
1 'polypeptide(L)'
;MLLISIILFIAVTGLLSFHRVSLKYSVMTLVLFSIVMNIFRLWPFTVTVLLVLVTLPFVITPVRQALFSSRLMQLFRKVMPPMSQTEKEAIDAGTTWWEGDLFRGQPDWQKLHSYPAPQLTAEEQAFLDGPAEEACRMANDFEITHELADLPPELWQFLREHKFFAMIIRKEYGGLAFSAYAQARVLQKLAGVSGILAITVGVPNSLGPGELLQHYGTDEQKKRWLPGLASGEEIPCFALTSPEAGSDAGAIPDTGIICTGEWQGEQVLGMRLNWNKRYITLAPVATVLGLAFKLYDPDKLLGEKTSLGITCALIPVNTPRVETGTRHFPLNVPFQNGPTRGKDVFVPLDYIIGGPAMAGQGWRMLVECLSVGRGITLPSNATGGLKSAAMAIGAYSYIRRQFRMPIGKMEGIEEPLARIAGNAYLMDAAATLITTGIMLGEKPAVLSAIVKYHCTHRGQRAIIDAMDIAGGKGICLGPSNFLARNYQGAPIAITVEGANILTRSMIIFGQGAIRCHPYVLTEMAAAADNQLNDFDNALFSHVGHVLTAATRSFWLGLSRGHFSPSPFRDATRRYYQHLNRLSANLALLSDIAMATLGGSLKRRERISARLGDILSQLYLASATLKRFDEDGRPQADLPLVHWAVQDCLYEAEKAMDELLTNFPDRRVAALLRLTVFPTGRHHRPPSDKLDSKLARLLQEPSETRDRIGRGQYLTPEPNNPHGLLNAALSDILAAEPLVDRLSRMAEKHIDFTRLDKLADIALEDGKVTPEEADILRKAEASRLRSINVDEFAPEIIGLKSHANSHRYRKGENPGA
;
A
#
# COMPACT_ATOMS: atom_id res chain seq x y z
N MET A 1 -35.81 -20.54 39.83
CA MET A 1 -34.81 -21.62 39.61
C MET A 1 -34.68 -22.00 38.13
N LEU A 2 -35.78 -22.30 37.42
CA LEU A 2 -35.73 -22.63 35.96
C LEU A 2 -35.10 -21.54 35.13
N LEU A 3 -35.46 -20.25 35.34
CA LEU A 3 -34.86 -19.11 34.62
C LEU A 3 -33.35 -19.01 34.83
N ILE A 4 -32.89 -19.24 36.08
CA ILE A 4 -31.47 -19.19 36.41
C ILE A 4 -30.71 -20.34 35.69
N SER A 5 -31.29 -21.57 35.66
CA SER A 5 -30.67 -22.69 34.97
C SER A 5 -30.60 -22.51 33.44
N ILE A 6 -31.62 -21.84 32.85
CA ILE A 6 -31.58 -21.47 31.43
C ILE A 6 -30.47 -20.44 31.17
N ILE A 7 -30.36 -19.40 32.00
CA ILE A 7 -29.33 -18.39 31.92
C ILE A 7 -27.93 -19.03 32.02
N LEU A 8 -27.75 -19.95 32.99
CA LEU A 8 -26.48 -20.67 33.14
C LEU A 8 -26.16 -21.56 31.92
N PHE A 9 -27.18 -22.22 31.34
CA PHE A 9 -26.99 -23.02 30.13
C PHE A 9 -26.55 -22.16 28.94
N ILE A 10 -27.20 -21.02 28.75
CA ILE A 10 -26.82 -20.03 27.72
C ILE A 10 -25.40 -19.53 27.98
N ALA A 11 -25.04 -19.23 29.23
CA ALA A 11 -23.70 -18.77 29.58
C ALA A 11 -22.62 -19.83 29.31
N VAL A 12 -22.89 -21.09 29.69
CA VAL A 12 -21.96 -22.21 29.40
C VAL A 12 -21.81 -22.41 27.90
N THR A 13 -22.92 -22.42 27.15
CA THR A 13 -22.89 -22.54 25.68
C THR A 13 -22.09 -21.39 25.06
N GLY A 14 -22.31 -20.16 25.54
CA GLY A 14 -21.57 -18.97 25.15
C GLY A 14 -20.07 -19.08 25.43
N LEU A 15 -19.67 -19.56 26.61
CA LEU A 15 -18.25 -19.76 26.97
C LEU A 15 -17.60 -20.83 26.09
N LEU A 16 -18.26 -21.97 25.87
CA LEU A 16 -17.74 -23.02 24.99
C LEU A 16 -17.53 -22.51 23.55
N SER A 17 -18.49 -21.75 23.05
CA SER A 17 -18.41 -21.12 21.73
C SER A 17 -17.32 -20.06 21.69
N PHE A 18 -17.23 -19.16 22.68
CA PHE A 18 -16.23 -18.12 22.77
C PHE A 18 -14.79 -18.66 22.73
N HIS A 19 -14.54 -19.75 23.45
CA HIS A 19 -13.23 -20.41 23.50
C HIS A 19 -13.03 -21.45 22.40
N ARG A 20 -13.99 -21.57 21.46
CA ARG A 20 -13.93 -22.51 20.35
C ARG A 20 -13.63 -23.95 20.76
N VAL A 21 -14.29 -24.40 21.84
CA VAL A 21 -14.18 -25.78 22.29
C VAL A 21 -14.73 -26.70 21.20
N SER A 22 -14.05 -27.83 20.92
CA SER A 22 -14.49 -28.75 19.87
C SER A 22 -15.92 -29.28 20.12
N LEU A 23 -16.64 -29.54 19.04
CA LEU A 23 -18.05 -29.97 19.08
C LEU A 23 -18.25 -31.15 20.03
N LYS A 24 -17.37 -32.15 20.00
CA LYS A 24 -17.43 -33.34 20.87
C LYS A 24 -17.39 -32.94 22.35
N TYR A 25 -16.43 -32.13 22.76
CA TYR A 25 -16.31 -31.71 24.15
C TYR A 25 -17.41 -30.73 24.55
N SER A 26 -17.86 -29.88 23.64
CA SER A 26 -18.97 -28.95 23.88
C SER A 26 -20.26 -29.74 24.18
N VAL A 27 -20.58 -30.75 23.35
CA VAL A 27 -21.75 -31.58 23.56
C VAL A 27 -21.63 -32.35 24.86
N MET A 28 -20.47 -32.98 25.15
CA MET A 28 -20.24 -33.67 26.44
C MET A 28 -20.49 -32.73 27.64
N THR A 29 -19.95 -31.51 27.60
CA THR A 29 -20.11 -30.53 28.68
C THR A 29 -21.57 -30.11 28.84
N LEU A 30 -22.31 -29.88 27.75
CA LEU A 30 -23.70 -29.48 27.77
C LEU A 30 -24.62 -30.62 28.28
N VAL A 31 -24.32 -31.87 27.87
CA VAL A 31 -25.04 -33.06 28.37
C VAL A 31 -24.76 -33.26 29.86
N LEU A 32 -23.50 -33.18 30.30
CA LEU A 32 -23.14 -33.24 31.71
C LEU A 32 -23.83 -32.15 32.54
N PHE A 33 -23.81 -30.91 32.04
CA PHE A 33 -24.54 -29.81 32.65
C PHE A 33 -26.03 -30.09 32.79
N SER A 34 -26.66 -30.64 31.73
CA SER A 34 -28.08 -30.98 31.73
C SER A 34 -28.39 -32.13 32.73
N ILE A 35 -27.50 -33.14 32.87
CA ILE A 35 -27.61 -34.21 33.88
C ILE A 35 -27.55 -33.61 35.28
N VAL A 36 -26.62 -32.70 35.56
CA VAL A 36 -26.50 -32.01 36.86
C VAL A 36 -27.79 -31.23 37.17
N MET A 37 -28.31 -30.46 36.20
CA MET A 37 -29.58 -29.73 36.37
C MET A 37 -30.78 -30.66 36.63
N ASN A 38 -30.77 -31.85 36.06
CA ASN A 38 -31.77 -32.89 36.30
C ASN A 38 -31.68 -33.45 37.72
N ILE A 39 -30.47 -33.82 38.22
CA ILE A 39 -30.21 -34.29 39.58
C ILE A 39 -30.77 -33.29 40.63
N PHE A 40 -30.55 -32.00 40.39
CA PHE A 40 -31.09 -30.94 41.26
C PHE A 40 -32.58 -30.59 40.99
N ARG A 41 -33.27 -31.38 40.15
CA ARG A 41 -34.68 -31.20 39.76
C ARG A 41 -35.01 -29.82 39.18
N LEU A 42 -34.05 -29.18 38.58
CA LEU A 42 -34.22 -27.89 37.94
C LEU A 42 -34.78 -28.03 36.52
N TRP A 43 -34.51 -29.17 35.88
CA TRP A 43 -35.00 -29.50 34.55
C TRP A 43 -35.64 -30.87 34.56
N PRO A 44 -36.69 -31.14 33.75
CA PRO A 44 -37.21 -32.48 33.54
C PRO A 44 -36.23 -33.35 32.74
N PHE A 45 -36.21 -34.63 32.99
CA PHE A 45 -35.32 -35.61 32.31
C PHE A 45 -35.50 -35.59 30.80
N THR A 46 -36.70 -35.27 30.32
CA THR A 46 -37.00 -35.15 28.89
C THR A 46 -36.13 -34.11 28.18
N VAL A 47 -35.71 -33.03 28.86
CA VAL A 47 -34.80 -32.01 28.31
C VAL A 47 -33.41 -32.60 28.01
N THR A 48 -32.89 -33.41 28.94
CA THR A 48 -31.61 -34.12 28.76
C THR A 48 -31.68 -35.10 27.59
N VAL A 49 -32.76 -35.91 27.52
CA VAL A 49 -32.97 -36.87 26.40
C VAL A 49 -33.06 -36.11 25.08
N LEU A 50 -33.82 -35.02 25.04
CA LEU A 50 -33.97 -34.21 23.83
C LEU A 50 -32.63 -33.60 23.42
N LEU A 51 -31.85 -33.08 24.37
CA LEU A 51 -30.51 -32.52 24.11
C LEU A 51 -29.59 -33.58 23.48
N VAL A 52 -29.58 -34.80 24.05
CA VAL A 52 -28.78 -35.89 23.50
C VAL A 52 -29.27 -36.30 22.11
N LEU A 53 -30.55 -36.46 21.90
CA LEU A 53 -31.11 -36.83 20.60
C LEU A 53 -30.82 -35.77 19.50
N VAL A 54 -30.85 -34.49 19.86
CA VAL A 54 -30.56 -33.41 18.91
C VAL A 54 -29.07 -33.31 18.62
N THR A 55 -28.20 -33.49 19.62
CA THR A 55 -26.76 -33.28 19.45
C THR A 55 -25.98 -34.50 18.98
N LEU A 56 -26.46 -35.70 19.27
CA LEU A 56 -25.80 -36.97 18.92
C LEU A 56 -25.52 -37.12 17.42
N PRO A 57 -26.45 -36.75 16.49
CA PRO A 57 -26.22 -36.84 15.05
C PRO A 57 -25.03 -36.00 14.58
N PHE A 58 -24.71 -34.94 15.29
CA PHE A 58 -23.59 -34.04 14.92
C PHE A 58 -22.23 -34.55 15.42
N VAL A 59 -22.22 -35.35 16.48
CA VAL A 59 -20.99 -35.92 17.09
C VAL A 59 -20.54 -37.18 16.38
N ILE A 60 -21.48 -38.01 15.92
CA ILE A 60 -21.20 -39.27 15.25
C ILE A 60 -20.95 -39.04 13.78
N THR A 61 -19.68 -39.03 13.34
CA THR A 61 -19.25 -38.69 11.99
C THR A 61 -20.03 -39.42 10.88
N PRO A 62 -20.20 -40.77 10.87
CA PRO A 62 -20.97 -41.42 9.82
C PRO A 62 -22.43 -40.96 9.71
N VAL A 63 -23.08 -40.71 10.88
CA VAL A 63 -24.46 -40.21 10.93
C VAL A 63 -24.55 -38.78 10.40
N ARG A 64 -23.61 -37.93 10.81
CA ARG A 64 -23.49 -36.57 10.38
C ARG A 64 -23.29 -36.47 8.86
N GLN A 65 -22.40 -37.27 8.32
CA GLN A 65 -22.14 -37.33 6.89
C GLN A 65 -23.36 -37.78 6.09
N ALA A 66 -24.07 -38.83 6.53
CA ALA A 66 -25.24 -39.33 5.84
C ALA A 66 -26.44 -38.36 5.89
N LEU A 67 -26.66 -37.71 7.03
CA LEU A 67 -27.82 -36.83 7.20
C LEU A 67 -27.59 -35.43 6.64
N PHE A 68 -26.38 -34.87 6.78
CA PHE A 68 -26.09 -33.48 6.51
C PHE A 68 -25.04 -33.28 5.42
N SER A 69 -23.81 -33.72 5.60
CA SER A 69 -22.67 -33.32 4.79
C SER A 69 -22.77 -33.76 3.34
N SER A 70 -23.27 -34.98 3.08
CA SER A 70 -23.46 -35.47 1.70
C SER A 70 -24.42 -34.58 0.90
N ARG A 71 -25.55 -34.21 1.52
CA ARG A 71 -26.54 -33.33 0.87
C ARG A 71 -26.06 -31.89 0.70
N LEU A 72 -25.39 -31.39 1.73
CA LEU A 72 -24.83 -30.03 1.71
C LEU A 72 -23.70 -29.92 0.69
N MET A 73 -22.83 -30.92 0.55
CA MET A 73 -21.79 -30.95 -0.48
C MET A 73 -22.38 -30.90 -1.90
N GLN A 74 -23.47 -31.66 -2.15
CA GLN A 74 -24.17 -31.62 -3.43
C GLN A 74 -24.77 -30.24 -3.71
N LEU A 75 -25.38 -29.61 -2.69
CA LEU A 75 -25.94 -28.26 -2.80
C LEU A 75 -24.79 -27.24 -3.02
N PHE A 76 -23.71 -27.36 -2.27
CA PHE A 76 -22.53 -26.49 -2.37
C PHE A 76 -21.94 -26.51 -3.78
N ARG A 77 -21.78 -27.69 -4.38
CA ARG A 77 -21.34 -27.86 -5.78
C ARG A 77 -22.27 -27.17 -6.80
N LYS A 78 -23.59 -27.14 -6.56
CA LYS A 78 -24.54 -26.46 -7.44
C LYS A 78 -24.51 -24.94 -7.30
N VAL A 79 -24.23 -24.43 -6.10
CA VAL A 79 -24.26 -23.00 -5.79
C VAL A 79 -22.88 -22.36 -5.96
N MET A 80 -21.80 -23.14 -5.90
CA MET A 80 -20.44 -22.65 -6.08
C MET A 80 -20.29 -22.00 -7.45
N PRO A 81 -19.89 -20.70 -7.51
CA PRO A 81 -19.68 -20.03 -8.78
C PRO A 81 -18.53 -20.70 -9.54
N PRO A 82 -18.64 -20.87 -10.86
CA PRO A 82 -17.53 -21.35 -11.65
C PRO A 82 -16.35 -20.38 -11.52
N MET A 83 -15.17 -20.91 -11.24
CA MET A 83 -13.93 -20.16 -11.18
C MET A 83 -13.25 -20.24 -12.54
N SER A 84 -12.88 -19.08 -13.11
CA SER A 84 -12.11 -19.05 -14.35
C SER A 84 -10.69 -19.55 -14.10
N GLN A 85 -10.00 -19.99 -15.16
CA GLN A 85 -8.59 -20.41 -15.06
C GLN A 85 -7.71 -19.28 -14.48
N THR A 86 -7.92 -18.06 -14.93
CA THR A 86 -7.18 -16.87 -14.45
C THR A 86 -7.45 -16.55 -12.99
N GLU A 87 -8.69 -16.72 -12.50
CA GLU A 87 -9.01 -16.57 -11.08
C GLU A 87 -8.33 -17.63 -10.22
N LYS A 88 -8.32 -18.89 -10.69
CA LYS A 88 -7.65 -19.99 -10.00
C LYS A 88 -6.14 -19.73 -9.90
N GLU A 89 -5.50 -19.41 -11.02
CA GLU A 89 -4.08 -19.06 -11.04
C GLU A 89 -3.77 -17.87 -10.13
N ALA A 90 -4.64 -16.85 -10.08
CA ALA A 90 -4.48 -15.73 -9.18
C ALA A 90 -4.60 -16.12 -7.70
N ILE A 91 -5.45 -17.07 -7.35
CA ILE A 91 -5.59 -17.58 -5.99
C ILE A 91 -4.38 -18.47 -5.63
N ASP A 92 -3.94 -19.33 -6.53
CA ASP A 92 -2.82 -20.26 -6.29
C ASP A 92 -1.46 -19.54 -6.18
N ALA A 93 -1.31 -18.39 -6.85
CA ALA A 93 -0.06 -17.65 -6.96
C ALA A 93 0.38 -16.90 -5.68
N GLY A 94 -0.49 -16.66 -4.71
CA GLY A 94 -0.17 -15.90 -3.51
C GLY A 94 -0.26 -16.72 -2.24
N THR A 95 0.38 -16.24 -1.16
CA THR A 95 0.28 -16.80 0.19
C THR A 95 -0.62 -15.94 1.08
N THR A 96 -1.10 -16.53 2.17
CA THR A 96 -1.83 -15.83 3.22
C THR A 96 -0.92 -15.70 4.45
N TRP A 97 -0.70 -14.50 4.90
CA TRP A 97 0.17 -14.22 6.02
C TRP A 97 -0.60 -13.58 7.18
N TRP A 98 -0.31 -12.33 7.58
CA TRP A 98 -0.94 -11.68 8.72
C TRP A 98 -2.43 -11.36 8.52
N GLU A 99 -2.84 -11.09 7.29
CA GLU A 99 -4.26 -10.88 6.95
C GLU A 99 -5.14 -12.09 7.30
N GLY A 100 -4.60 -13.29 7.20
CA GLY A 100 -5.31 -14.50 7.62
C GLY A 100 -5.56 -14.55 9.12
N ASP A 101 -4.61 -14.12 9.94
CA ASP A 101 -4.81 -14.00 11.38
C ASP A 101 -5.88 -12.96 11.73
N LEU A 102 -5.89 -11.82 11.03
CA LEU A 102 -6.92 -10.79 11.18
C LEU A 102 -8.31 -11.29 10.75
N PHE A 103 -8.37 -12.14 9.74
CA PHE A 103 -9.62 -12.70 9.21
C PHE A 103 -10.22 -13.81 10.09
N ARG A 104 -9.40 -14.46 10.93
CA ARG A 104 -9.84 -15.54 11.83
C ARG A 104 -10.71 -15.09 13.01
N GLY A 105 -10.83 -13.78 13.26
CA GLY A 105 -11.61 -13.28 14.40
C GLY A 105 -10.91 -13.39 15.76
N GLN A 106 -9.64 -13.78 15.76
CA GLN A 106 -8.76 -13.84 16.92
C GLN A 106 -7.30 -13.78 16.47
N PRO A 107 -6.77 -12.58 16.22
CA PRO A 107 -5.37 -12.40 15.82
C PRO A 107 -4.41 -12.91 16.92
N ASP A 108 -3.35 -13.57 16.52
CA ASP A 108 -2.24 -13.95 17.40
C ASP A 108 -1.20 -12.82 17.43
N TRP A 109 -1.34 -11.91 18.36
CA TRP A 109 -0.43 -10.78 18.52
C TRP A 109 0.98 -11.19 18.91
N GLN A 110 1.16 -12.29 19.64
CA GLN A 110 2.51 -12.79 19.98
C GLN A 110 3.24 -13.22 18.70
N LYS A 111 2.52 -13.90 17.80
CA LYS A 111 3.04 -14.25 16.48
C LYS A 111 3.44 -13.02 15.68
N LEU A 112 2.60 -11.96 15.64
CA LEU A 112 2.97 -10.71 14.94
C LEU A 112 4.27 -10.12 15.51
N HIS A 113 4.37 -10.00 16.82
CA HIS A 113 5.52 -9.39 17.48
C HIS A 113 6.78 -10.29 17.47
N SER A 114 6.62 -11.60 17.22
CA SER A 114 7.76 -12.52 17.04
C SER A 114 8.45 -12.40 15.68
N TYR A 115 7.80 -11.82 14.67
CA TYR A 115 8.46 -11.57 13.39
C TYR A 115 9.62 -10.59 13.57
N PRO A 116 10.80 -10.87 12.98
CA PRO A 116 11.96 -10.00 13.11
C PRO A 116 11.70 -8.62 12.48
N ALA A 117 12.19 -7.57 13.10
CA ALA A 117 12.27 -6.25 12.47
C ALA A 117 13.19 -6.35 11.24
N PRO A 118 12.79 -5.82 10.08
CA PRO A 118 13.65 -5.86 8.91
C PRO A 118 14.87 -4.97 9.13
N GLN A 119 16.04 -5.49 8.78
CA GLN A 119 17.32 -4.78 8.93
C GLN A 119 18.05 -4.77 7.60
N LEU A 120 18.80 -3.69 7.37
CA LEU A 120 19.71 -3.58 6.24
C LEU A 120 21.02 -4.29 6.56
N THR A 121 21.56 -4.99 5.58
CA THR A 121 22.94 -5.45 5.63
C THR A 121 23.91 -4.27 5.55
N ALA A 122 25.18 -4.47 5.90
CA ALA A 122 26.18 -3.41 5.79
C ALA A 122 26.33 -2.89 4.35
N GLU A 123 26.20 -3.77 3.35
CA GLU A 123 26.24 -3.39 1.93
C GLU A 123 25.02 -2.56 1.53
N GLU A 124 23.82 -2.94 1.95
CA GLU A 124 22.59 -2.20 1.69
C GLU A 124 22.59 -0.83 2.37
N GLN A 125 23.09 -0.75 3.62
CA GLN A 125 23.24 0.53 4.32
C GLN A 125 24.26 1.43 3.61
N ALA A 126 25.43 0.88 3.22
CA ALA A 126 26.44 1.64 2.48
C ALA A 126 25.91 2.16 1.12
N PHE A 127 25.04 1.40 0.46
CA PHE A 127 24.40 1.86 -0.76
C PHE A 127 23.43 3.03 -0.51
N LEU A 128 22.68 2.97 0.59
CA LEU A 128 21.78 4.05 1.00
C LEU A 128 22.51 5.34 1.40
N ASP A 129 23.65 5.21 2.07
CA ASP A 129 24.43 6.34 2.59
C ASP A 129 25.44 6.90 1.56
N GLY A 130 25.72 6.15 0.49
CA GLY A 130 26.59 6.57 -0.60
C GLY A 130 25.82 6.76 -1.92
N PRO A 131 25.70 5.72 -2.76
CA PRO A 131 25.11 5.88 -4.10
C PRO A 131 23.69 6.49 -4.10
N ALA A 132 22.82 6.11 -3.17
CA ALA A 132 21.46 6.66 -3.14
C ALA A 132 21.44 8.13 -2.68
N GLU A 133 22.33 8.52 -1.77
CA GLU A 133 22.53 9.92 -1.36
C GLU A 133 23.04 10.75 -2.54
N GLU A 134 24.03 10.24 -3.27
CA GLU A 134 24.62 10.92 -4.42
C GLU A 134 23.61 11.07 -5.57
N ALA A 135 22.80 10.03 -5.87
CA ALA A 135 21.74 10.13 -6.85
C ALA A 135 20.73 11.23 -6.48
N CYS A 136 20.39 11.37 -5.20
CA CYS A 136 19.54 12.46 -4.70
C CYS A 136 20.21 13.84 -4.88
N ARG A 137 21.51 13.94 -4.63
CA ARG A 137 22.28 15.18 -4.80
C ARG A 137 22.34 15.60 -6.27
N MET A 138 22.50 14.65 -7.18
CA MET A 138 22.53 14.91 -8.64
C MET A 138 21.15 15.28 -9.21
N ALA A 139 20.06 14.88 -8.56
CA ALA A 139 18.71 15.09 -9.06
C ALA A 139 18.22 16.51 -8.79
N ASN A 140 18.20 17.34 -9.82
CA ASN A 140 17.48 18.61 -9.80
C ASN A 140 16.08 18.42 -10.38
N ASP A 141 15.05 18.30 -9.53
CA ASP A 141 13.70 17.96 -9.96
C ASP A 141 13.09 19.03 -10.88
N PHE A 142 13.44 20.31 -10.70
CA PHE A 142 12.96 21.37 -11.60
C PHE A 142 13.56 21.24 -12.99
N GLU A 143 14.86 21.03 -13.11
CA GLU A 143 15.56 20.81 -14.38
C GLU A 143 15.04 19.56 -15.08
N ILE A 144 14.92 18.44 -14.35
CA ILE A 144 14.36 17.16 -14.84
C ILE A 144 12.96 17.37 -15.44
N THR A 145 12.13 18.19 -14.78
CA THR A 145 10.71 18.31 -15.14
C THR A 145 10.42 19.40 -16.14
N HIS A 146 11.13 20.51 -16.10
CA HIS A 146 10.81 21.70 -16.90
C HIS A 146 11.81 21.98 -18.03
N GLU A 147 13.05 21.54 -17.91
CA GLU A 147 14.09 21.82 -18.89
C GLU A 147 14.38 20.62 -19.77
N LEU A 148 14.69 19.48 -19.18
CA LEU A 148 15.09 18.26 -19.89
C LEU A 148 13.90 17.38 -20.27
N ALA A 149 12.86 17.35 -19.48
CA ALA A 149 11.77 16.38 -19.54
C ALA A 149 12.27 14.92 -19.47
N ASP A 150 13.40 14.71 -18.82
CA ASP A 150 14.11 13.45 -18.61
C ASP A 150 15.13 13.61 -17.48
N LEU A 151 15.73 12.51 -17.03
CA LEU A 151 16.91 12.58 -16.17
C LEU A 151 18.12 13.12 -16.97
N PRO A 152 19.03 13.89 -16.33
CA PRO A 152 20.29 14.29 -16.96
C PRO A 152 21.11 13.09 -17.43
N PRO A 153 21.83 13.18 -18.53
CA PRO A 153 22.65 12.07 -19.05
C PRO A 153 23.65 11.51 -18.03
N GLU A 154 24.28 12.38 -17.24
CA GLU A 154 25.18 12.00 -16.17
C GLU A 154 24.50 11.21 -15.04
N LEU A 155 23.25 11.54 -14.73
CA LEU A 155 22.46 10.78 -13.75
C LEU A 155 22.06 9.41 -14.33
N TRP A 156 21.67 9.31 -15.60
CA TRP A 156 21.47 8.03 -16.27
C TRP A 156 22.72 7.15 -16.21
N GLN A 157 23.90 7.71 -16.49
CA GLN A 157 25.16 6.99 -16.42
C GLN A 157 25.46 6.54 -14.98
N PHE A 158 25.31 7.42 -14.00
CA PHE A 158 25.52 7.11 -12.59
C PHE A 158 24.61 5.96 -12.10
N LEU A 159 23.31 5.98 -12.48
CA LEU A 159 22.37 4.92 -12.13
C LEU A 159 22.78 3.55 -12.70
N ARG A 160 23.32 3.51 -13.92
CA ARG A 160 23.85 2.30 -14.55
C ARG A 160 25.10 1.79 -13.83
N GLU A 161 26.10 2.64 -13.65
CA GLU A 161 27.37 2.32 -13.02
C GLU A 161 27.19 1.76 -11.60
N HIS A 162 26.25 2.34 -10.83
CA HIS A 162 25.91 1.91 -9.48
C HIS A 162 24.80 0.86 -9.42
N LYS A 163 24.35 0.30 -10.58
CA LYS A 163 23.41 -0.82 -10.65
C LYS A 163 22.03 -0.57 -10.02
N PHE A 164 21.53 0.66 -10.07
CA PHE A 164 20.20 0.98 -9.56
C PHE A 164 19.07 0.21 -10.24
N PHE A 165 19.28 -0.22 -11.49
CA PHE A 165 18.32 -1.02 -12.25
C PHE A 165 18.37 -2.51 -11.92
N ALA A 166 19.30 -2.93 -11.08
CA ALA A 166 19.61 -4.33 -10.79
C ALA A 166 19.58 -4.66 -9.29
N MET A 167 18.80 -3.92 -8.50
CA MET A 167 18.69 -4.18 -7.05
C MET A 167 18.19 -5.60 -6.76
N ILE A 168 17.24 -6.12 -7.55
CA ILE A 168 16.67 -7.46 -7.38
C ILE A 168 17.49 -8.57 -8.06
N ILE A 169 18.35 -8.24 -9.03
CA ILE A 169 19.09 -9.23 -9.79
C ILE A 169 20.17 -9.85 -8.91
N ARG A 170 20.29 -11.19 -8.96
CA ARG A 170 21.27 -11.94 -8.17
C ARG A 170 22.70 -11.55 -8.52
N LYS A 171 23.59 -11.66 -7.52
CA LYS A 171 25.02 -11.33 -7.66
C LYS A 171 25.73 -12.15 -8.74
N GLU A 172 25.35 -13.40 -8.94
CA GLU A 172 25.89 -14.28 -9.99
C GLU A 172 25.69 -13.74 -11.41
N TYR A 173 24.69 -12.89 -11.63
CA TYR A 173 24.42 -12.19 -12.89
C TYR A 173 24.87 -10.72 -12.86
N GLY A 174 25.62 -10.31 -11.85
CA GLY A 174 26.16 -8.96 -11.75
C GLY A 174 25.25 -7.95 -11.02
N GLY A 175 24.09 -8.36 -10.51
CA GLY A 175 23.17 -7.53 -9.74
C GLY A 175 23.59 -7.34 -8.27
N LEU A 176 22.71 -6.67 -7.50
CA LEU A 176 22.95 -6.36 -6.07
C LEU A 176 22.32 -7.38 -5.13
N ALA A 177 21.29 -8.09 -5.54
CA ALA A 177 20.52 -9.04 -4.73
C ALA A 177 20.01 -8.43 -3.40
N PHE A 178 19.53 -7.20 -3.45
CA PHE A 178 19.04 -6.47 -2.27
C PHE A 178 17.74 -7.02 -1.75
N SER A 179 17.58 -6.97 -0.44
CA SER A 179 16.33 -7.32 0.23
C SER A 179 15.17 -6.42 -0.18
N ALA A 180 13.94 -6.89 0.01
CA ALA A 180 12.74 -6.10 -0.22
C ALA A 180 12.73 -4.82 0.63
N TYR A 181 13.27 -4.88 1.84
CA TYR A 181 13.40 -3.74 2.71
C TYR A 181 14.39 -2.70 2.18
N ALA A 182 15.56 -3.13 1.70
CA ALA A 182 16.54 -2.23 1.09
C ALA A 182 15.98 -1.54 -0.15
N GLN A 183 15.31 -2.29 -1.05
CA GLN A 183 14.62 -1.71 -2.21
C GLN A 183 13.62 -0.65 -1.80
N ALA A 184 12.79 -0.94 -0.78
CA ALA A 184 11.79 0.00 -0.26
C ALA A 184 12.46 1.28 0.28
N ARG A 185 13.58 1.15 1.00
CA ARG A 185 14.31 2.30 1.58
C ARG A 185 14.98 3.16 0.51
N VAL A 186 15.60 2.54 -0.50
CA VAL A 186 16.16 3.26 -1.66
C VAL A 186 15.06 4.05 -2.37
N LEU A 187 13.95 3.40 -2.72
CA LEU A 187 12.85 4.07 -3.42
C LEU A 187 12.21 5.18 -2.59
N GLN A 188 12.07 5.01 -1.26
CA GLN A 188 11.58 6.08 -0.38
C GLN A 188 12.51 7.30 -0.40
N LYS A 189 13.83 7.10 -0.37
CA LYS A 189 14.82 8.18 -0.39
C LYS A 189 14.75 8.94 -1.73
N LEU A 190 14.76 8.23 -2.85
CA LEU A 190 14.69 8.83 -4.19
C LEU A 190 13.37 9.59 -4.40
N ALA A 191 12.24 9.01 -4.00
CA ALA A 191 10.91 9.63 -4.13
C ALA A 191 10.74 10.89 -3.27
N GLY A 192 11.50 11.01 -2.20
CA GLY A 192 11.56 12.21 -1.38
C GLY A 192 12.16 13.42 -2.10
N VAL A 193 12.93 13.19 -3.17
CA VAL A 193 13.57 14.23 -3.98
C VAL A 193 12.88 14.36 -5.33
N SER A 194 12.76 13.27 -6.09
CA SER A 194 12.14 13.27 -7.41
C SER A 194 11.33 11.98 -7.66
N GLY A 195 10.04 12.16 -7.93
CA GLY A 195 9.18 11.05 -8.33
C GLY A 195 9.59 10.41 -9.65
N ILE A 196 10.18 11.19 -10.57
CA ILE A 196 10.67 10.70 -11.87
C ILE A 196 11.87 9.78 -11.68
N LEU A 197 12.82 10.17 -10.84
CA LEU A 197 13.96 9.34 -10.48
C LEU A 197 13.51 8.03 -9.82
N ALA A 198 12.60 8.11 -8.85
CA ALA A 198 12.10 6.93 -8.16
C ALA A 198 11.32 5.98 -9.08
N ILE A 199 10.51 6.47 -10.01
CA ILE A 199 9.79 5.66 -11.00
C ILE A 199 10.79 4.99 -11.96
N THR A 200 11.78 5.74 -12.44
CA THR A 200 12.80 5.23 -13.37
C THR A 200 13.60 4.06 -12.77
N VAL A 201 13.97 4.17 -11.49
CA VAL A 201 14.67 3.08 -10.76
C VAL A 201 13.70 1.97 -10.35
N GLY A 202 12.47 2.32 -9.97
CA GLY A 202 11.51 1.36 -9.42
C GLY A 202 11.02 0.32 -10.41
N VAL A 203 10.78 0.70 -11.67
CA VAL A 203 10.17 -0.19 -12.66
C VAL A 203 11.07 -1.38 -13.06
N PRO A 204 12.36 -1.23 -13.35
CA PRO A 204 13.24 -2.38 -13.61
C PRO A 204 13.29 -3.39 -12.46
N ASN A 205 13.11 -2.90 -11.23
CA ASN A 205 13.15 -3.71 -10.01
C ASN A 205 11.79 -4.26 -9.56
N SER A 206 10.71 -4.02 -10.31
CA SER A 206 9.35 -4.41 -9.93
C SER A 206 8.59 -5.04 -11.09
N LEU A 207 8.39 -4.29 -12.17
CA LEU A 207 7.63 -4.67 -13.36
C LEU A 207 8.54 -5.08 -14.52
N GLY A 208 9.84 -5.11 -14.31
CA GLY A 208 10.80 -5.46 -15.35
C GLY A 208 10.86 -6.96 -15.62
N PRO A 209 11.35 -7.36 -16.82
CA PRO A 209 11.58 -8.77 -17.16
C PRO A 209 12.60 -9.47 -16.23
N GLY A 210 13.41 -8.73 -15.49
CA GLY A 210 14.45 -9.28 -14.61
C GLY A 210 13.90 -10.25 -13.56
N GLU A 211 12.79 -9.88 -12.90
CA GLU A 211 12.13 -10.75 -11.93
C GLU A 211 11.57 -12.01 -12.59
N LEU A 212 10.88 -11.85 -13.73
CA LEU A 212 10.32 -12.97 -14.49
C LEU A 212 11.41 -13.93 -14.96
N LEU A 213 12.53 -13.41 -15.44
CA LEU A 213 13.67 -14.22 -15.89
C LEU A 213 14.30 -15.01 -14.75
N GLN A 214 14.51 -14.41 -13.60
CA GLN A 214 15.09 -15.10 -12.45
C GLN A 214 14.25 -16.28 -11.98
N HIS A 215 12.92 -16.14 -12.02
CA HIS A 215 12.00 -17.20 -11.58
C HIS A 215 11.72 -18.23 -12.67
N TYR A 216 11.52 -17.81 -13.91
CA TYR A 216 10.98 -18.66 -14.97
C TYR A 216 11.90 -18.83 -16.19
N GLY A 217 12.89 -17.94 -16.38
CA GLY A 217 13.79 -18.01 -17.51
C GLY A 217 14.59 -19.31 -17.57
N THR A 218 14.90 -19.78 -18.78
CA THR A 218 15.86 -20.86 -18.96
C THR A 218 17.28 -20.39 -18.58
N ASP A 219 18.20 -21.31 -18.36
CA ASP A 219 19.59 -20.93 -18.02
C ASP A 219 20.26 -20.12 -19.13
N GLU A 220 19.91 -20.40 -20.39
CA GLU A 220 20.39 -19.66 -21.56
C GLU A 220 19.81 -18.22 -21.54
N GLN A 221 18.52 -18.08 -21.29
CA GLN A 221 17.87 -16.78 -21.18
C GLN A 221 18.45 -15.95 -20.03
N LYS A 222 18.67 -16.56 -18.85
CA LYS A 222 19.29 -15.90 -17.71
C LYS A 222 20.70 -15.41 -18.03
N LYS A 223 21.54 -16.28 -18.61
CA LYS A 223 22.90 -15.92 -19.01
C LYS A 223 22.95 -14.84 -20.09
N ARG A 224 21.98 -14.84 -21.00
CA ARG A 224 21.91 -13.85 -22.09
C ARG A 224 21.46 -12.47 -21.60
N TRP A 225 20.41 -12.41 -20.80
CA TRP A 225 19.72 -11.16 -20.53
C TRP A 225 20.06 -10.53 -19.18
N LEU A 226 20.20 -11.33 -18.10
CA LEU A 226 20.40 -10.79 -16.76
C LEU A 226 21.68 -9.96 -16.60
N PRO A 227 22.84 -10.32 -17.20
CA PRO A 227 24.03 -9.46 -17.12
C PRO A 227 23.83 -8.08 -17.77
N GLY A 228 23.20 -8.02 -18.94
CA GLY A 228 22.89 -6.75 -19.63
C GLY A 228 21.90 -5.88 -18.86
N LEU A 229 20.88 -6.51 -18.23
CA LEU A 229 19.97 -5.81 -17.33
C LEU A 229 20.70 -5.32 -16.07
N ALA A 230 21.65 -6.10 -15.56
CA ALA A 230 22.40 -5.72 -14.36
C ALA A 230 23.41 -4.60 -14.61
N SER A 231 24.05 -4.56 -15.79
CA SER A 231 24.95 -3.46 -16.19
C SER A 231 24.19 -2.19 -16.60
N GLY A 232 22.87 -2.30 -16.90
CA GLY A 232 22.09 -1.22 -17.47
C GLY A 232 22.35 -0.97 -18.96
N GLU A 233 23.06 -1.86 -19.64
CA GLU A 233 23.14 -1.89 -21.12
C GLU A 233 21.77 -2.19 -21.70
N GLU A 234 21.04 -3.11 -21.06
CA GLU A 234 19.65 -3.39 -21.38
C GLU A 234 18.70 -2.64 -20.43
N ILE A 235 17.86 -1.78 -20.98
CA ILE A 235 16.79 -1.10 -20.26
C ILE A 235 15.48 -1.82 -20.54
N PRO A 236 14.86 -2.43 -19.52
CA PRO A 236 13.64 -3.20 -19.71
C PRO A 236 12.40 -2.33 -19.59
N CYS A 237 11.33 -2.74 -20.30
CA CYS A 237 9.96 -2.35 -19.94
C CYS A 237 9.04 -3.57 -19.98
N PHE A 238 7.84 -3.46 -19.42
CA PHE A 238 6.83 -4.51 -19.47
C PHE A 238 5.53 -4.04 -20.12
N ALA A 239 5.26 -4.55 -21.32
CA ALA A 239 4.16 -4.18 -22.19
C ALA A 239 2.92 -5.07 -21.94
N LEU A 240 2.06 -4.67 -20.98
CA LEU A 240 0.84 -5.38 -20.59
C LEU A 240 -0.43 -4.68 -21.08
N THR A 241 -0.60 -3.40 -20.74
CA THR A 241 -1.85 -2.65 -20.93
C THR A 241 -2.10 -2.31 -22.39
N SER A 242 -3.30 -2.64 -22.89
CA SER A 242 -3.79 -2.31 -24.24
C SER A 242 -4.93 -1.28 -24.17
N PRO A 243 -5.33 -0.64 -25.28
CA PRO A 243 -6.48 0.28 -25.30
C PRO A 243 -7.76 -0.34 -24.75
N GLU A 244 -8.04 -1.60 -25.04
CA GLU A 244 -9.24 -2.34 -24.65
C GLU A 244 -9.11 -3.05 -23.31
N ALA A 245 -7.88 -3.27 -22.80
CA ALA A 245 -7.60 -4.06 -21.63
C ALA A 245 -6.67 -3.32 -20.65
N GLY A 246 -7.27 -2.64 -19.67
CA GLY A 246 -6.60 -2.01 -18.55
C GLY A 246 -6.77 -2.83 -17.25
N SER A 247 -7.85 -2.55 -16.50
CA SER A 247 -8.18 -3.28 -15.26
C SER A 247 -8.50 -4.76 -15.50
N ASP A 248 -9.11 -5.08 -16.64
CA ASP A 248 -9.26 -6.46 -17.11
C ASP A 248 -8.05 -6.88 -17.94
N ALA A 249 -6.92 -7.09 -17.26
CA ALA A 249 -5.65 -7.44 -17.91
C ALA A 249 -5.70 -8.82 -18.60
N GLY A 250 -6.63 -9.70 -18.21
CA GLY A 250 -6.86 -10.99 -18.87
C GLY A 250 -7.52 -10.88 -20.24
N ALA A 251 -8.16 -9.74 -20.54
CA ALA A 251 -8.87 -9.51 -21.80
C ALA A 251 -8.00 -8.91 -22.92
N ILE A 252 -6.66 -8.84 -22.75
CA ILE A 252 -5.77 -8.26 -23.77
C ILE A 252 -6.08 -8.81 -25.17
N PRO A 253 -6.21 -7.93 -26.19
CA PRO A 253 -6.52 -8.34 -27.57
C PRO A 253 -5.29 -8.75 -28.36
N ASP A 254 -4.10 -8.48 -27.84
CA ASP A 254 -2.83 -8.72 -28.51
C ASP A 254 -2.59 -10.22 -28.73
N THR A 255 -2.03 -10.59 -29.88
CA THR A 255 -1.96 -11.97 -30.33
C THR A 255 -0.59 -12.38 -30.81
N GLY A 256 -0.29 -13.67 -30.62
CA GLY A 256 0.79 -14.37 -31.25
C GLY A 256 0.28 -15.63 -31.93
N ILE A 257 0.77 -15.93 -33.12
CA ILE A 257 0.43 -17.14 -33.88
C ILE A 257 1.72 -17.90 -34.11
N ILE A 258 1.75 -19.16 -33.70
CA ILE A 258 2.87 -20.06 -33.93
C ILE A 258 2.95 -20.40 -35.43
N CYS A 259 4.14 -20.27 -35.99
CA CYS A 259 4.40 -20.56 -37.40
C CYS A 259 5.89 -20.74 -37.62
N THR A 260 6.28 -21.28 -38.79
CA THR A 260 7.64 -21.21 -39.30
C THR A 260 7.91 -19.87 -39.95
N GLY A 261 9.11 -19.37 -39.83
CA GLY A 261 9.58 -18.13 -40.47
C GLY A 261 11.09 -18.00 -40.51
N GLU A 262 11.57 -17.04 -41.28
CA GLU A 262 12.97 -16.75 -41.38
C GLU A 262 13.49 -15.92 -40.21
N TRP A 263 14.56 -16.38 -39.58
CA TRP A 263 15.27 -15.67 -38.52
C TRP A 263 16.78 -15.82 -38.74
N GLN A 264 17.47 -14.69 -38.94
CA GLN A 264 18.92 -14.67 -39.17
C GLN A 264 19.36 -15.55 -40.34
N GLY A 265 18.52 -15.69 -41.37
CA GLY A 265 18.80 -16.48 -42.55
C GLY A 265 18.42 -17.96 -42.46
N GLU A 266 17.89 -18.41 -41.34
CA GLU A 266 17.43 -19.80 -41.13
C GLU A 266 15.91 -19.87 -40.98
N GLN A 267 15.30 -20.96 -41.45
CA GLN A 267 13.88 -21.25 -41.17
C GLN A 267 13.75 -21.87 -39.79
N VAL A 268 13.09 -21.18 -38.92
CA VAL A 268 12.89 -21.61 -37.52
C VAL A 268 11.40 -21.63 -37.14
N LEU A 269 11.07 -22.44 -36.17
CA LEU A 269 9.77 -22.38 -35.51
C LEU A 269 9.73 -21.15 -34.58
N GLY A 270 8.75 -20.31 -34.78
CA GLY A 270 8.60 -19.05 -34.05
C GLY A 270 7.15 -18.63 -33.88
N MET A 271 6.95 -17.37 -33.66
CA MET A 271 5.62 -16.77 -33.52
C MET A 271 5.57 -15.41 -34.21
N ARG A 272 4.43 -15.12 -34.85
CA ARG A 272 4.10 -13.82 -35.40
C ARG A 272 3.22 -13.06 -34.43
N LEU A 273 3.71 -11.92 -33.99
CA LEU A 273 3.15 -11.12 -32.94
C LEU A 273 2.48 -9.86 -33.49
N ASN A 274 1.29 -9.55 -32.94
CA ASN A 274 0.58 -8.30 -33.19
C ASN A 274 0.16 -7.69 -31.85
N TRP A 275 0.57 -6.44 -31.57
CA TRP A 275 0.21 -5.76 -30.33
C TRP A 275 0.06 -4.26 -30.52
N ASN A 276 -0.74 -3.64 -29.62
CA ASN A 276 -0.86 -2.21 -29.48
C ASN A 276 -0.96 -1.88 -27.99
N LYS A 277 0.16 -1.54 -27.38
CA LYS A 277 0.28 -1.28 -25.94
C LYS A 277 0.39 0.20 -25.66
N ARG A 278 -0.08 0.64 -24.47
CA ARG A 278 -0.01 2.03 -24.02
C ARG A 278 0.30 2.13 -22.54
N TYR A 279 0.73 3.32 -22.10
CA TYR A 279 1.10 3.62 -20.71
C TYR A 279 2.29 2.80 -20.21
N ILE A 280 3.19 2.39 -21.10
CA ILE A 280 4.30 1.53 -20.73
C ILE A 280 5.48 2.38 -20.26
N THR A 281 5.78 2.28 -18.97
CA THR A 281 6.92 2.97 -18.36
C THR A 281 8.22 2.40 -18.91
N LEU A 282 9.15 3.28 -19.23
CA LEU A 282 10.43 3.05 -19.89
C LEU A 282 10.34 2.61 -21.37
N ALA A 283 9.16 2.34 -21.94
CA ALA A 283 9.08 1.97 -23.37
C ALA A 283 9.80 2.93 -24.32
N PRO A 284 9.77 4.26 -24.12
CA PRO A 284 10.48 5.18 -25.01
C PRO A 284 11.99 4.98 -25.08
N VAL A 285 12.61 4.47 -24.02
CA VAL A 285 14.07 4.27 -23.88
C VAL A 285 14.46 2.80 -23.73
N ALA A 286 13.49 1.89 -23.80
CA ALA A 286 13.72 0.47 -23.62
C ALA A 286 14.56 -0.11 -24.76
N THR A 287 15.41 -1.07 -24.44
CA THR A 287 16.14 -1.91 -25.38
C THR A 287 15.48 -3.29 -25.53
N VAL A 288 14.76 -3.72 -24.49
CA VAL A 288 14.03 -4.99 -24.48
C VAL A 288 12.63 -4.81 -23.89
N LEU A 289 11.64 -5.38 -24.56
CA LEU A 289 10.25 -5.41 -24.11
C LEU A 289 9.95 -6.78 -23.50
N GLY A 290 9.44 -6.80 -22.26
CA GLY A 290 8.63 -7.91 -21.80
C GLY A 290 7.22 -7.73 -22.35
N LEU A 291 6.75 -8.62 -23.20
CA LEU A 291 5.46 -8.49 -23.88
C LEU A 291 4.49 -9.58 -23.42
N ALA A 292 3.29 -9.21 -23.04
CA ALA A 292 2.19 -10.13 -22.76
C ALA A 292 1.17 -10.13 -23.91
N PHE A 293 0.79 -11.33 -24.40
CA PHE A 293 -0.14 -11.54 -25.51
C PHE A 293 -0.83 -12.90 -25.41
N LYS A 294 -1.92 -13.11 -26.13
CA LYS A 294 -2.59 -14.42 -26.27
C LYS A 294 -1.92 -15.20 -27.40
N LEU A 295 -1.44 -16.40 -27.08
CA LEU A 295 -0.75 -17.27 -28.05
C LEU A 295 -1.70 -18.33 -28.61
N TYR A 296 -1.68 -18.48 -29.92
CA TYR A 296 -2.47 -19.45 -30.67
C TYR A 296 -1.57 -20.36 -31.52
N ASP A 297 -1.95 -21.62 -31.62
CA ASP A 297 -1.30 -22.65 -32.43
C ASP A 297 -2.33 -23.36 -33.34
N PRO A 298 -2.80 -22.68 -34.39
CA PRO A 298 -3.83 -23.24 -35.29
C PRO A 298 -3.37 -24.50 -36.02
N ASP A 299 -2.07 -24.58 -36.32
CA ASP A 299 -1.46 -25.69 -37.06
C ASP A 299 -0.96 -26.83 -36.15
N LYS A 300 -1.15 -26.70 -34.81
CA LYS A 300 -0.80 -27.69 -33.79
C LYS A 300 0.69 -28.07 -33.80
N LEU A 301 1.57 -27.11 -33.99
CA LEU A 301 3.01 -27.29 -34.06
C LEU A 301 3.65 -27.55 -32.70
N LEU A 302 2.99 -27.17 -31.59
CA LEU A 302 3.43 -27.44 -30.21
C LEU A 302 2.58 -28.48 -29.47
N GLY A 303 1.46 -28.94 -30.04
CA GLY A 303 0.57 -29.93 -29.41
C GLY A 303 -0.89 -29.77 -29.82
N GLU A 304 -1.79 -30.47 -29.14
CA GLU A 304 -3.19 -30.55 -29.55
C GLU A 304 -4.04 -29.28 -29.31
N LYS A 305 -3.57 -28.35 -28.48
CA LYS A 305 -4.30 -27.13 -28.13
C LYS A 305 -4.10 -26.04 -29.17
N THR A 306 -5.16 -25.48 -29.72
CA THR A 306 -5.10 -24.35 -30.67
C THR A 306 -5.08 -22.98 -29.97
N SER A 307 -5.56 -22.86 -28.74
CA SER A 307 -5.42 -21.66 -27.90
C SER A 307 -4.61 -22.01 -26.66
N LEU A 308 -3.44 -21.45 -26.53
CA LEU A 308 -2.51 -21.75 -25.45
C LEU A 308 -2.72 -20.84 -24.25
N GLY A 309 -3.22 -19.61 -24.44
CA GLY A 309 -3.45 -18.64 -23.37
C GLY A 309 -2.44 -17.48 -23.37
N ILE A 310 -2.50 -16.70 -22.29
CA ILE A 310 -1.59 -15.55 -22.11
C ILE A 310 -0.16 -16.07 -21.95
N THR A 311 0.74 -15.53 -22.78
CA THR A 311 2.15 -15.87 -22.85
C THR A 311 2.99 -14.61 -22.69
N CYS A 312 4.14 -14.72 -22.03
CA CYS A 312 5.10 -13.63 -21.88
C CYS A 312 6.36 -13.94 -22.69
N ALA A 313 6.84 -12.95 -23.43
CA ALA A 313 8.08 -13.08 -24.22
C ALA A 313 8.95 -11.84 -24.10
N LEU A 314 10.26 -12.00 -24.35
CA LEU A 314 11.23 -10.91 -24.43
C LEU A 314 11.43 -10.52 -25.89
N ILE A 315 11.14 -9.26 -26.22
CA ILE A 315 11.25 -8.77 -27.60
C ILE A 315 12.31 -7.66 -27.63
N PRO A 316 13.45 -7.85 -28.30
CA PRO A 316 14.40 -6.76 -28.53
C PRO A 316 13.73 -5.65 -29.34
N VAL A 317 13.94 -4.40 -28.94
CA VAL A 317 13.28 -3.24 -29.58
C VAL A 317 13.72 -3.04 -31.03
N ASN A 318 14.95 -3.48 -31.37
CA ASN A 318 15.48 -3.42 -32.73
C ASN A 318 14.97 -4.56 -33.64
N THR A 319 14.04 -5.41 -33.17
CA THR A 319 13.36 -6.40 -34.01
C THR A 319 12.55 -5.69 -35.10
N PRO A 320 12.64 -6.12 -36.36
CA PRO A 320 11.91 -5.49 -37.46
C PRO A 320 10.39 -5.34 -37.16
N ARG A 321 9.81 -4.18 -37.48
CA ARG A 321 8.39 -3.83 -37.27
C ARG A 321 7.97 -3.61 -35.82
N VAL A 322 8.89 -3.50 -34.88
CA VAL A 322 8.65 -3.00 -33.54
C VAL A 322 8.71 -1.47 -33.55
N GLU A 323 7.68 -0.84 -33.01
CA GLU A 323 7.61 0.61 -32.86
C GLU A 323 7.60 0.98 -31.39
N THR A 324 8.48 1.90 -31.00
CA THR A 324 8.57 2.52 -29.67
C THR A 324 9.20 3.93 -29.81
N GLY A 325 9.44 4.62 -28.70
CA GLY A 325 10.14 5.92 -28.67
C GLY A 325 9.23 7.14 -28.56
N THR A 326 7.94 7.02 -28.91
CA THR A 326 6.97 8.09 -28.64
C THR A 326 6.53 8.09 -27.17
N ARG A 327 6.09 9.24 -26.65
CA ARG A 327 5.80 9.41 -25.22
C ARG A 327 4.36 9.81 -24.96
N HIS A 328 3.82 9.35 -23.84
CA HIS A 328 2.69 9.97 -23.16
C HIS A 328 3.19 11.06 -22.21
N PHE A 329 2.30 11.96 -21.79
CA PHE A 329 2.63 13.08 -20.92
C PHE A 329 1.65 13.12 -19.71
N PRO A 330 1.81 12.22 -18.73
CA PRO A 330 0.86 12.07 -17.63
C PRO A 330 0.91 13.27 -16.68
N LEU A 331 -0.14 14.12 -16.70
CA LEU A 331 -0.29 15.28 -15.80
C LEU A 331 0.95 16.16 -15.68
N ASN A 332 1.64 16.36 -16.79
CA ASN A 332 2.87 17.16 -16.84
C ASN A 332 4.02 16.61 -15.99
N VAL A 333 4.04 15.30 -15.75
CA VAL A 333 5.14 14.58 -15.08
C VAL A 333 5.91 13.80 -16.14
N PRO A 334 7.10 14.24 -16.55
CA PRO A 334 7.77 13.77 -17.74
C PRO A 334 8.68 12.54 -17.49
N PHE A 335 8.18 11.50 -16.79
CA PHE A 335 8.91 10.24 -16.78
C PHE A 335 8.77 9.50 -18.10
N GLN A 336 9.72 8.65 -18.43
CA GLN A 336 9.71 7.88 -19.67
C GLN A 336 8.52 6.91 -19.67
N ASN A 337 7.46 7.27 -20.38
CA ASN A 337 6.23 6.51 -20.51
C ASN A 337 5.67 6.67 -21.91
N GLY A 338 5.29 5.57 -22.55
CA GLY A 338 4.82 5.67 -23.92
C GLY A 338 4.14 4.40 -24.43
N PRO A 339 3.66 4.41 -25.68
CA PRO A 339 3.15 3.26 -26.36
C PRO A 339 4.28 2.38 -26.93
N THR A 340 3.96 1.12 -27.20
CA THR A 340 4.71 0.26 -28.08
C THR A 340 3.77 -0.53 -28.98
N ARG A 341 4.16 -0.74 -30.22
CA ARG A 341 3.36 -1.45 -31.23
C ARG A 341 4.22 -2.44 -31.98
N GLY A 342 3.58 -3.50 -32.46
CA GLY A 342 4.18 -4.43 -33.39
C GLY A 342 3.12 -4.96 -34.32
N LYS A 343 3.46 -5.03 -35.59
CA LYS A 343 2.59 -5.60 -36.62
C LYS A 343 3.32 -6.67 -37.40
N ASP A 344 2.83 -7.90 -37.28
CA ASP A 344 3.41 -9.06 -37.96
C ASP A 344 4.92 -9.24 -37.63
N VAL A 345 5.29 -9.06 -36.35
CA VAL A 345 6.65 -9.21 -35.84
C VAL A 345 6.95 -10.68 -35.64
N PHE A 346 7.99 -11.21 -36.32
CA PHE A 346 8.39 -12.59 -36.16
C PHE A 346 9.55 -12.71 -35.17
N VAL A 347 9.44 -13.65 -34.23
CA VAL A 347 10.51 -14.04 -33.30
C VAL A 347 10.50 -15.55 -33.06
N PRO A 348 11.64 -16.17 -32.79
CA PRO A 348 11.72 -17.58 -32.40
C PRO A 348 10.97 -17.89 -31.11
N LEU A 349 10.56 -19.14 -30.91
CA LEU A 349 9.88 -19.58 -29.69
C LEU A 349 10.75 -19.46 -28.43
N ASP A 350 12.06 -19.48 -28.54
CA ASP A 350 13.01 -19.32 -27.44
C ASP A 350 12.93 -17.92 -26.79
N TYR A 351 12.24 -16.96 -27.42
CA TYR A 351 11.95 -15.66 -26.82
C TYR A 351 10.79 -15.69 -25.82
N ILE A 352 10.00 -16.78 -25.78
CA ILE A 352 9.03 -17.03 -24.69
C ILE A 352 9.82 -17.17 -23.37
N ILE A 353 9.44 -16.44 -22.34
CA ILE A 353 10.09 -16.54 -21.03
C ILE A 353 9.89 -17.96 -20.49
N GLY A 354 10.99 -18.66 -20.20
CA GLY A 354 10.99 -20.08 -19.82
C GLY A 354 10.91 -21.05 -21.02
N GLY A 355 10.99 -20.54 -22.25
CA GLY A 355 10.97 -21.33 -23.47
C GLY A 355 9.58 -21.81 -23.89
N PRO A 356 9.50 -22.66 -24.94
CA PRO A 356 8.20 -23.12 -25.49
C PRO A 356 7.33 -23.88 -24.49
N ALA A 357 7.92 -24.58 -23.52
CA ALA A 357 7.18 -25.30 -22.47
C ALA A 357 6.34 -24.39 -21.56
N MET A 358 6.69 -23.10 -21.51
CA MET A 358 5.98 -22.10 -20.71
C MET A 358 4.95 -21.30 -21.51
N ALA A 359 4.67 -21.71 -22.76
CA ALA A 359 3.60 -21.13 -23.56
C ALA A 359 2.25 -21.24 -22.84
N GLY A 360 1.50 -20.15 -22.74
CA GLY A 360 0.22 -20.10 -22.04
C GLY A 360 0.31 -19.94 -20.51
N GLN A 361 1.50 -19.90 -19.91
CA GLN A 361 1.69 -19.76 -18.47
C GLN A 361 1.95 -18.28 -18.05
N GLY A 362 1.85 -17.35 -18.97
CA GLY A 362 2.19 -15.94 -18.73
C GLY A 362 1.31 -15.28 -17.66
N TRP A 363 0.05 -15.63 -17.54
CA TRP A 363 -0.82 -15.06 -16.51
C TRP A 363 -0.36 -15.41 -15.10
N ARG A 364 -0.01 -16.67 -14.87
CA ARG A 364 0.54 -17.11 -13.59
C ARG A 364 1.84 -16.37 -13.26
N MET A 365 2.77 -16.26 -14.22
CA MET A 365 4.02 -15.52 -14.06
C MET A 365 3.78 -14.08 -13.63
N LEU A 366 2.83 -13.41 -14.29
CA LEU A 366 2.49 -12.03 -14.02
C LEU A 366 1.92 -11.85 -12.60
N VAL A 367 0.97 -12.68 -12.22
CA VAL A 367 0.33 -12.55 -10.90
C VAL A 367 1.32 -12.82 -9.77
N GLU A 368 2.20 -13.80 -9.91
CA GLU A 368 3.21 -14.10 -8.90
C GLU A 368 4.23 -12.95 -8.73
N CYS A 369 4.80 -12.47 -9.82
CA CYS A 369 5.87 -11.46 -9.76
C CYS A 369 5.32 -10.04 -9.50
N LEU A 370 4.23 -9.64 -10.18
CA LEU A 370 3.69 -8.29 -10.05
C LEU A 370 3.08 -8.01 -8.67
N SER A 371 2.60 -9.02 -7.96
CA SER A 371 2.02 -8.81 -6.63
C SER A 371 3.07 -8.41 -5.58
N VAL A 372 4.28 -8.93 -5.69
CA VAL A 372 5.41 -8.57 -4.81
C VAL A 372 5.87 -7.14 -5.11
N GLY A 373 6.15 -6.82 -6.37
CA GLY A 373 6.57 -5.48 -6.80
C GLY A 373 5.57 -4.39 -6.41
N ARG A 374 4.27 -4.64 -6.57
CA ARG A 374 3.20 -3.73 -6.15
C ARG A 374 3.23 -3.42 -4.64
N GLY A 375 3.64 -4.37 -3.81
CA GLY A 375 3.77 -4.18 -2.36
C GLY A 375 4.96 -3.32 -1.95
N ILE A 376 5.96 -3.16 -2.82
CA ILE A 376 7.20 -2.42 -2.53
C ILE A 376 7.19 -1.04 -3.20
N THR A 377 7.07 -0.99 -4.53
CA THR A 377 7.40 0.21 -5.32
C THR A 377 6.47 1.38 -5.04
N LEU A 378 5.17 1.22 -5.26
CA LEU A 378 4.22 2.33 -5.12
C LEU A 378 4.02 2.76 -3.65
N PRO A 379 3.92 1.84 -2.68
CA PRO A 379 3.88 2.23 -1.27
C PRO A 379 5.12 3.00 -0.85
N SER A 380 6.31 2.58 -1.30
CA SER A 380 7.57 3.24 -0.97
C SER A 380 7.66 4.64 -1.57
N ASN A 381 7.29 4.80 -2.84
CA ASN A 381 7.28 6.10 -3.50
C ASN A 381 6.31 7.08 -2.82
N ALA A 382 5.08 6.65 -2.54
CA ALA A 382 4.10 7.47 -1.85
C ALA A 382 4.54 7.83 -0.42
N THR A 383 5.13 6.88 0.30
CA THR A 383 5.63 7.09 1.66
C THR A 383 6.83 8.03 1.68
N GLY A 384 7.80 7.85 0.78
CA GLY A 384 8.99 8.71 0.68
C GLY A 384 8.62 10.16 0.36
N GLY A 385 7.78 10.36 -0.65
CA GLY A 385 7.28 11.69 -1.00
C GLY A 385 6.53 12.36 0.16
N LEU A 386 5.70 11.61 0.90
CA LEU A 386 4.99 12.15 2.06
C LEU A 386 5.93 12.46 3.24
N LYS A 387 6.92 11.64 3.51
CA LYS A 387 7.88 11.88 4.60
C LYS A 387 8.68 13.16 4.36
N SER A 388 9.20 13.36 3.15
CA SER A 388 9.89 14.61 2.79
C SER A 388 8.95 15.81 2.85
N ALA A 389 7.74 15.69 2.33
CA ALA A 389 6.73 16.74 2.41
C ALA A 389 6.34 17.07 3.86
N ALA A 390 6.21 16.08 4.74
CA ALA A 390 5.91 16.27 6.16
C ALA A 390 6.99 17.08 6.87
N MET A 391 8.27 16.76 6.62
CA MET A 391 9.42 17.48 7.19
C MET A 391 9.43 18.93 6.71
N ALA A 392 9.21 19.15 5.40
CA ALA A 392 9.22 20.47 4.80
C ALA A 392 8.02 21.34 5.21
N ILE A 393 6.80 20.78 5.19
CA ILE A 393 5.59 21.55 5.55
C ILE A 393 5.52 21.84 7.06
N GLY A 394 6.02 20.92 7.89
CA GLY A 394 6.18 21.17 9.31
C GLY A 394 7.10 22.37 9.58
N ALA A 395 8.26 22.39 8.93
CA ALA A 395 9.19 23.53 9.00
C ALA A 395 8.55 24.81 8.43
N TYR A 396 7.99 24.75 7.23
CA TYR A 396 7.33 25.89 6.59
C TYR A 396 6.24 26.49 7.47
N SER A 397 5.37 25.66 8.07
CA SER A 397 4.28 26.13 8.91
C SER A 397 4.74 26.86 10.17
N TYR A 398 5.94 26.57 10.64
CA TYR A 398 6.58 27.30 11.75
C TYR A 398 7.26 28.59 11.28
N ILE A 399 7.96 28.55 10.14
CA ILE A 399 8.69 29.68 9.56
C ILE A 399 7.73 30.77 9.04
N ARG A 400 6.66 30.36 8.35
CA ARG A 400 5.63 31.27 7.83
C ARG A 400 4.81 31.83 8.97
N ARG A 401 4.79 33.15 9.10
CA ARG A 401 4.00 33.85 10.14
C ARG A 401 2.91 34.69 9.50
N GLN A 402 1.73 34.63 10.08
CA GLN A 402 0.60 35.51 9.81
C GLN A 402 -0.02 35.88 11.15
N PHE A 403 -0.66 37.05 11.22
CA PHE A 403 -1.22 37.57 12.50
C PHE A 403 -0.18 37.55 13.64
N ARG A 404 1.10 37.80 13.31
CA ARG A 404 2.27 37.83 14.22
C ARG A 404 2.65 36.52 14.88
N MET A 405 2.12 35.38 14.38
CA MET A 405 2.42 34.05 14.90
C MET A 405 2.74 33.05 13.77
N PRO A 406 3.49 31.97 14.04
CA PRO A 406 3.62 30.88 13.09
C PRO A 406 2.26 30.33 12.69
N ILE A 407 2.02 30.12 11.39
CA ILE A 407 0.73 29.60 10.92
C ILE A 407 0.44 28.20 11.48
N GLY A 408 1.45 27.39 11.73
CA GLY A 408 1.35 26.04 12.30
C GLY A 408 0.85 26.00 13.75
N LYS A 409 0.71 27.16 14.41
CA LYS A 409 0.09 27.30 15.74
C LYS A 409 -1.38 27.69 15.67
N MET A 410 -1.97 27.80 14.49
CA MET A 410 -3.39 28.05 14.30
C MET A 410 -4.13 26.72 14.23
N GLU A 411 -5.22 26.58 15.00
CA GLU A 411 -6.00 25.31 15.08
C GLU A 411 -6.43 24.79 13.71
N GLY A 412 -6.81 25.68 12.77
CA GLY A 412 -7.17 25.28 11.41
C GLY A 412 -6.00 24.74 10.57
N ILE A 413 -4.76 24.93 11.00
CA ILE A 413 -3.54 24.38 10.38
C ILE A 413 -3.04 23.15 11.16
N GLU A 414 -3.28 23.08 12.47
CA GLU A 414 -2.89 21.93 13.30
C GLU A 414 -3.57 20.64 12.83
N GLU A 415 -4.86 20.69 12.47
CA GLU A 415 -5.62 19.53 11.99
C GLU A 415 -5.00 18.89 10.72
N PRO A 416 -4.76 19.59 9.59
CA PRO A 416 -4.11 19.00 8.42
C PRO A 416 -2.64 18.61 8.69
N LEU A 417 -1.89 19.34 9.54
CA LEU A 417 -0.54 18.90 9.96
C LEU A 417 -0.57 17.57 10.70
N ALA A 418 -1.55 17.36 11.57
CA ALA A 418 -1.73 16.11 12.28
C ALA A 418 -2.04 14.95 11.33
N ARG A 419 -2.92 15.17 10.33
CA ARG A 419 -3.17 14.17 9.28
C ARG A 419 -1.91 13.81 8.50
N ILE A 420 -1.07 14.78 8.18
CA ILE A 420 0.21 14.57 7.49
C ILE A 420 1.15 13.74 8.37
N ALA A 421 1.35 14.13 9.63
CA ALA A 421 2.25 13.43 10.56
C ALA A 421 1.79 11.99 10.83
N GLY A 422 0.50 11.82 11.17
CA GLY A 422 -0.09 10.52 11.46
C GLY A 422 -0.03 9.58 10.25
N ASN A 423 -0.32 10.08 9.04
CA ASN A 423 -0.23 9.28 7.82
C ASN A 423 1.23 8.96 7.44
N ALA A 424 2.18 9.87 7.64
CA ALA A 424 3.60 9.59 7.39
C ALA A 424 4.09 8.42 8.27
N TYR A 425 3.72 8.40 9.55
CA TYR A 425 4.04 7.32 10.47
C TYR A 425 3.35 6.01 10.10
N LEU A 426 2.04 6.03 9.84
CA LEU A 426 1.22 4.86 9.49
C LEU A 426 1.68 4.22 8.17
N MET A 427 1.92 5.04 7.13
CA MET A 427 2.32 4.54 5.82
C MET A 427 3.70 3.90 5.86
N ASP A 428 4.66 4.48 6.58
CA ASP A 428 5.99 3.91 6.75
C ASP A 428 5.92 2.58 7.55
N ALA A 429 5.06 2.50 8.56
CA ALA A 429 4.79 1.26 9.29
C ALA A 429 4.20 0.16 8.37
N ALA A 430 3.20 0.50 7.56
CA ALA A 430 2.55 -0.44 6.65
C ALA A 430 3.50 -0.93 5.55
N ALA A 431 4.28 -0.01 4.95
CA ALA A 431 5.29 -0.33 3.95
C ALA A 431 6.45 -1.18 4.53
N THR A 432 6.82 -0.96 5.78
CA THR A 432 7.84 -1.78 6.46
C THR A 432 7.32 -3.18 6.76
N LEU A 433 6.10 -3.31 7.29
CA LEU A 433 5.56 -4.62 7.64
C LEU A 433 5.40 -5.55 6.42
N ILE A 434 4.97 -5.03 5.26
CA ILE A 434 4.86 -5.88 4.07
C ILE A 434 6.23 -6.38 3.60
N THR A 435 7.29 -5.55 3.69
CA THR A 435 8.64 -6.01 3.33
C THR A 435 9.13 -7.11 4.25
N THR A 436 8.76 -7.07 5.54
CA THR A 436 9.02 -8.18 6.48
C THR A 436 8.40 -9.49 5.98
N GLY A 437 7.14 -9.49 5.57
CA GLY A 437 6.49 -10.69 5.01
C GLY A 437 7.19 -11.22 3.76
N ILE A 438 7.56 -10.32 2.84
CA ILE A 438 8.27 -10.70 1.62
C ILE A 438 9.65 -11.29 1.94
N MET A 439 10.39 -10.73 2.89
CA MET A 439 11.69 -11.24 3.33
C MET A 439 11.58 -12.61 4.03
N LEU A 440 10.43 -12.93 4.61
CA LEU A 440 10.12 -14.25 5.16
C LEU A 440 9.70 -15.27 4.08
N GLY A 441 9.71 -14.88 2.80
CA GLY A 441 9.36 -15.75 1.67
C GLY A 441 7.87 -15.74 1.32
N GLU A 442 7.07 -14.88 1.94
CA GLU A 442 5.65 -14.77 1.64
C GLU A 442 5.41 -14.01 0.32
N LYS A 443 4.34 -14.39 -0.37
CA LYS A 443 3.82 -13.72 -1.57
C LYS A 443 2.47 -13.05 -1.27
N PRO A 444 2.45 -11.95 -0.48
CA PRO A 444 1.24 -11.42 0.16
C PRO A 444 0.38 -10.61 -0.82
N ALA A 445 -0.33 -11.28 -1.73
CA ALA A 445 -1.13 -10.65 -2.78
C ALA A 445 -2.22 -9.69 -2.25
N VAL A 446 -2.89 -10.06 -1.15
CA VAL A 446 -3.92 -9.24 -0.51
C VAL A 446 -3.30 -8.05 0.21
N LEU A 447 -2.24 -8.27 0.99
CA LEU A 447 -1.56 -7.18 1.72
C LEU A 447 -0.90 -6.19 0.76
N SER A 448 -0.30 -6.66 -0.35
CA SER A 448 0.25 -5.76 -1.37
C SER A 448 -0.83 -4.83 -1.94
N ALA A 449 -2.03 -5.35 -2.15
CA ALA A 449 -3.18 -4.56 -2.58
C ALA A 449 -3.62 -3.54 -1.51
N ILE A 450 -3.69 -3.94 -0.24
CA ILE A 450 -4.02 -3.05 0.89
C ILE A 450 -3.01 -1.91 0.99
N VAL A 451 -1.72 -2.24 1.03
CA VAL A 451 -0.65 -1.24 1.23
C VAL A 451 -0.58 -0.29 0.04
N LYS A 452 -0.63 -0.79 -1.20
CA LYS A 452 -0.70 0.04 -2.40
C LYS A 452 -1.89 1.00 -2.35
N TYR A 453 -3.09 0.49 -2.11
CA TYR A 453 -4.32 1.29 -2.07
C TYR A 453 -4.23 2.40 -1.02
N HIS A 454 -3.92 2.03 0.23
CA HIS A 454 -3.92 2.99 1.32
C HIS A 454 -2.75 3.98 1.27
N CYS A 455 -1.52 3.54 0.96
CA CYS A 455 -0.39 4.45 0.86
C CYS A 455 -0.59 5.48 -0.25
N THR A 456 -1.08 5.08 -1.42
CA THR A 456 -1.29 6.03 -2.52
C THR A 456 -2.44 7.00 -2.24
N HIS A 457 -3.58 6.57 -1.69
CA HIS A 457 -4.69 7.46 -1.36
C HIS A 457 -4.42 8.36 -0.16
N ARG A 458 -3.83 7.82 0.92
CA ARG A 458 -3.47 8.60 2.11
C ARG A 458 -2.37 9.60 1.77
N GLY A 459 -1.37 9.19 0.97
CA GLY A 459 -0.32 10.06 0.46
C GLY A 459 -0.88 11.22 -0.38
N GLN A 460 -1.77 10.94 -1.33
CA GLN A 460 -2.42 11.98 -2.12
C GLN A 460 -3.17 12.99 -1.24
N ARG A 461 -3.97 12.51 -0.28
CA ARG A 461 -4.74 13.38 0.61
C ARG A 461 -3.83 14.24 1.47
N ALA A 462 -2.77 13.67 2.02
CA ALA A 462 -1.80 14.41 2.83
C ALA A 462 -1.02 15.45 2.00
N ILE A 463 -0.73 15.19 0.73
CA ILE A 463 -0.13 16.18 -0.17
C ILE A 463 -1.13 17.32 -0.48
N ILE A 464 -2.41 17.04 -0.64
CA ILE A 464 -3.45 18.08 -0.77
C ILE A 464 -3.49 18.94 0.49
N ASP A 465 -3.52 18.34 1.68
CA ASP A 465 -3.44 19.06 2.95
C ASP A 465 -2.16 19.94 3.02
N ALA A 466 -1.03 19.44 2.57
CA ALA A 466 0.23 20.20 2.52
C ALA A 466 0.18 21.38 1.55
N MET A 467 -0.46 21.20 0.38
CA MET A 467 -0.68 22.27 -0.60
C MET A 467 -1.55 23.39 0.00
N ASP A 468 -2.61 23.04 0.72
CA ASP A 468 -3.50 23.99 1.38
C ASP A 468 -2.76 24.80 2.45
N ILE A 469 -1.91 24.16 3.27
CA ILE A 469 -1.09 24.84 4.28
C ILE A 469 -0.08 25.78 3.61
N ALA A 470 0.58 25.33 2.53
CA ALA A 470 1.59 26.13 1.82
C ALA A 470 0.98 27.31 1.06
N GLY A 471 -0.29 27.23 0.66
CA GLY A 471 -0.98 28.26 -0.11
C GLY A 471 -0.25 28.58 -1.42
N GLY A 472 -0.06 29.86 -1.75
CA GLY A 472 0.59 30.30 -2.99
C GLY A 472 1.99 29.72 -3.21
N LYS A 473 2.75 29.46 -2.14
CA LYS A 473 4.08 28.83 -2.22
C LYS A 473 4.00 27.39 -2.76
N GLY A 474 2.95 26.64 -2.42
CA GLY A 474 2.70 25.31 -2.97
C GLY A 474 2.24 25.33 -4.43
N ILE A 475 1.56 26.40 -4.86
CA ILE A 475 0.96 26.54 -6.20
C ILE A 475 1.97 27.02 -7.23
N CYS A 476 2.79 28.03 -6.90
CA CYS A 476 3.77 28.61 -7.84
C CYS A 476 4.91 27.61 -8.07
N LEU A 477 5.04 27.14 -9.33
CA LEU A 477 6.12 26.25 -9.73
C LEU A 477 7.46 27.00 -9.74
N GLY A 478 8.54 26.26 -9.59
CA GLY A 478 9.89 26.73 -9.61
C GLY A 478 10.85 25.86 -8.81
N PRO A 479 12.16 26.12 -8.83
CA PRO A 479 13.17 25.38 -8.09
C PRO A 479 12.91 25.33 -6.59
N SER A 480 12.25 26.35 -6.03
CA SER A 480 11.95 26.41 -4.59
C SER A 480 10.61 25.78 -4.21
N ASN A 481 9.82 25.28 -5.16
CA ASN A 481 8.59 24.55 -4.87
C ASN A 481 8.91 23.15 -4.40
N PHE A 482 8.25 22.70 -3.31
CA PHE A 482 8.51 21.41 -2.67
C PHE A 482 7.31 20.47 -2.63
N LEU A 483 6.17 20.83 -3.26
CA LEU A 483 4.92 20.05 -3.17
C LEU A 483 4.24 19.78 -4.52
N ALA A 484 4.28 20.75 -5.43
CA ALA A 484 3.45 20.72 -6.64
C ALA A 484 3.71 19.49 -7.51
N ARG A 485 4.96 19.02 -7.58
CA ARG A 485 5.31 17.81 -8.34
C ARG A 485 4.69 16.54 -7.76
N ASN A 486 4.76 16.40 -6.44
CA ASN A 486 4.11 15.30 -5.74
C ASN A 486 2.58 15.35 -5.91
N TYR A 487 1.98 16.55 -5.88
CA TYR A 487 0.56 16.73 -6.15
C TYR A 487 0.18 16.28 -7.57
N GLN A 488 0.95 16.65 -8.58
CA GLN A 488 0.74 16.23 -9.97
C GLN A 488 0.95 14.73 -10.16
N GLY A 489 1.94 14.13 -9.48
CA GLY A 489 2.28 12.72 -9.62
C GLY A 489 1.34 11.77 -8.88
N ALA A 490 0.74 12.19 -7.77
CA ALA A 490 -0.08 11.32 -6.91
C ALA A 490 -1.23 10.60 -7.64
N PRO A 491 -2.01 11.22 -8.55
CA PRO A 491 -3.05 10.52 -9.32
C PRO A 491 -2.52 9.40 -10.21
N ILE A 492 -1.28 9.47 -10.65
CA ILE A 492 -0.65 8.41 -11.46
C ILE A 492 -0.52 7.13 -10.62
N ALA A 493 0.00 7.24 -9.40
CA ALA A 493 0.15 6.12 -8.48
C ALA A 493 -1.18 5.44 -8.11
N ILE A 494 -2.28 6.20 -8.10
CA ILE A 494 -3.63 5.66 -7.87
C ILE A 494 -4.10 4.80 -9.04
N THR A 495 -3.66 5.11 -10.26
CA THR A 495 -4.14 4.48 -11.50
C THR A 495 -3.36 3.22 -11.86
N VAL A 496 -2.02 3.23 -11.67
CA VAL A 496 -1.13 2.15 -12.15
C VAL A 496 -1.08 0.95 -11.18
N GLU A 497 -0.59 -0.19 -11.66
CA GLU A 497 -0.46 -1.47 -10.93
C GLU A 497 -1.77 -1.95 -10.28
N GLY A 498 -2.86 -1.83 -11.03
CA GLY A 498 -4.22 -2.05 -10.56
C GLY A 498 -4.84 -0.77 -10.01
N ALA A 499 -5.78 -0.20 -10.78
CA ALA A 499 -6.49 1.00 -10.38
C ALA A 499 -7.09 0.83 -8.97
N ASN A 500 -6.98 1.85 -8.13
CA ASN A 500 -7.41 1.77 -6.73
C ASN A 500 -8.89 1.39 -6.57
N ILE A 501 -9.75 1.81 -7.49
CA ILE A 501 -11.17 1.41 -7.49
C ILE A 501 -11.29 -0.12 -7.63
N LEU A 502 -10.59 -0.71 -8.60
CA LEU A 502 -10.55 -2.17 -8.80
C LEU A 502 -9.93 -2.87 -7.57
N THR A 503 -8.79 -2.36 -7.10
CA THR A 503 -8.05 -2.93 -5.97
C THR A 503 -8.94 -3.03 -4.73
N ARG A 504 -9.61 -1.94 -4.35
CA ARG A 504 -10.52 -1.91 -3.20
C ARG A 504 -11.75 -2.80 -3.40
N SER A 505 -12.36 -2.74 -4.58
CA SER A 505 -13.66 -3.38 -4.81
C SER A 505 -13.57 -4.88 -5.07
N MET A 506 -12.49 -5.35 -5.68
CA MET A 506 -12.38 -6.73 -6.18
C MET A 506 -11.18 -7.51 -5.64
N ILE A 507 -10.01 -6.86 -5.43
CA ILE A 507 -8.80 -7.60 -5.07
C ILE A 507 -8.76 -7.84 -3.57
N ILE A 508 -8.88 -6.79 -2.73
CA ILE A 508 -8.66 -6.89 -1.28
C ILE A 508 -9.61 -7.92 -0.65
N PHE A 509 -10.92 -7.81 -0.88
CA PHE A 509 -11.88 -8.74 -0.31
C PHE A 509 -12.34 -9.82 -1.29
N GLY A 510 -12.55 -9.50 -2.56
CA GLY A 510 -13.05 -10.46 -3.54
C GLY A 510 -12.14 -11.69 -3.70
N GLN A 511 -10.82 -11.47 -3.78
CA GLN A 511 -9.82 -12.55 -3.74
C GLN A 511 -9.43 -12.92 -2.30
N GLY A 512 -9.36 -11.91 -1.41
CA GLY A 512 -8.96 -12.09 -0.02
C GLY A 512 -9.92 -12.94 0.79
N ALA A 513 -11.24 -12.80 0.60
CA ALA A 513 -12.24 -13.59 1.32
C ALA A 513 -12.04 -15.09 1.14
N ILE A 514 -11.81 -15.53 -0.09
CA ILE A 514 -11.61 -16.95 -0.40
C ILE A 514 -10.27 -17.44 0.16
N ARG A 515 -9.20 -16.65 0.01
CA ARG A 515 -7.83 -17.02 0.39
C ARG A 515 -7.59 -16.95 1.91
N CYS A 516 -8.06 -15.87 2.55
CA CYS A 516 -7.80 -15.62 3.97
C CYS A 516 -8.75 -16.38 4.89
N HIS A 517 -9.90 -16.84 4.36
CA HIS A 517 -10.86 -17.59 5.16
C HIS A 517 -10.31 -18.98 5.49
N PRO A 518 -10.36 -19.42 6.77
CA PRO A 518 -9.68 -20.64 7.21
C PRO A 518 -10.26 -21.94 6.62
N TYR A 519 -11.45 -21.92 6.00
CA TYR A 519 -12.14 -23.14 5.56
C TYR A 519 -12.62 -23.12 4.12
N VAL A 520 -12.93 -21.97 3.54
CA VAL A 520 -13.61 -21.86 2.23
C VAL A 520 -12.83 -22.54 1.11
N LEU A 521 -11.50 -22.36 1.04
CA LEU A 521 -10.69 -23.05 0.03
C LEU A 521 -10.72 -24.57 0.19
N THR A 522 -10.64 -25.07 1.43
CA THR A 522 -10.70 -26.50 1.73
C THR A 522 -12.07 -27.09 1.37
N GLU A 523 -13.16 -26.36 1.68
CA GLU A 523 -14.52 -26.76 1.30
C GLU A 523 -14.69 -26.82 -0.22
N MET A 524 -14.17 -25.81 -0.93
CA MET A 524 -14.24 -25.75 -2.40
C MET A 524 -13.45 -26.90 -3.05
N ALA A 525 -12.22 -27.14 -2.59
CA ALA A 525 -11.38 -28.22 -3.09
C ALA A 525 -12.01 -29.61 -2.80
N ALA A 526 -12.42 -29.84 -1.56
CA ALA A 526 -13.06 -31.10 -1.16
C ALA A 526 -14.37 -31.37 -1.92
N ALA A 527 -15.16 -30.32 -2.17
CA ALA A 527 -16.37 -30.43 -2.97
C ALA A 527 -16.07 -30.71 -4.45
N ALA A 528 -15.05 -30.06 -5.04
CA ALA A 528 -14.65 -30.30 -6.42
C ALA A 528 -14.14 -31.74 -6.62
N ASP A 529 -13.31 -32.23 -5.69
CA ASP A 529 -12.69 -33.56 -5.74
C ASP A 529 -13.57 -34.67 -5.18
N ASN A 530 -14.81 -34.37 -4.78
CA ASN A 530 -15.79 -35.30 -4.19
C ASN A 530 -15.30 -36.00 -2.92
N GLN A 531 -14.50 -35.33 -2.10
CA GLN A 531 -13.92 -35.84 -0.86
C GLN A 531 -14.83 -35.52 0.34
N LEU A 532 -15.80 -36.39 0.63
CA LEU A 532 -16.82 -36.17 1.65
C LEU A 532 -16.23 -36.00 3.07
N ASN A 533 -15.17 -36.71 3.42
CA ASN A 533 -14.55 -36.61 4.75
C ASN A 533 -13.94 -35.22 4.97
N ASP A 534 -13.21 -34.69 3.99
CA ASP A 534 -12.54 -33.41 4.09
C ASP A 534 -13.56 -32.26 4.05
N PHE A 535 -14.60 -32.41 3.21
CA PHE A 535 -15.71 -31.46 3.18
C PHE A 535 -16.46 -31.44 4.53
N ASP A 536 -16.78 -32.60 5.12
CA ASP A 536 -17.44 -32.67 6.41
C ASP A 536 -16.64 -32.03 7.55
N ASN A 537 -15.33 -32.28 7.60
CA ASN A 537 -14.45 -31.70 8.60
C ASN A 537 -14.31 -30.17 8.44
N ALA A 538 -14.16 -29.70 7.21
CA ALA A 538 -14.08 -28.28 6.90
C ALA A 538 -15.40 -27.58 7.25
N LEU A 539 -16.55 -28.11 6.80
CA LEU A 539 -17.86 -27.53 7.02
C LEU A 539 -18.21 -27.39 8.51
N PHE A 540 -18.01 -28.44 9.33
CA PHE A 540 -18.34 -28.35 10.76
C PHE A 540 -17.33 -27.51 11.55
N SER A 541 -16.09 -27.44 11.09
CA SER A 541 -15.11 -26.48 11.62
C SER A 541 -15.50 -25.04 11.26
N HIS A 542 -16.02 -24.79 10.05
CA HIS A 542 -16.55 -23.51 9.60
C HIS A 542 -17.79 -23.09 10.41
N VAL A 543 -18.77 -23.97 10.60
CA VAL A 543 -19.92 -23.69 11.47
C VAL A 543 -19.47 -23.31 12.89
N GLY A 544 -18.52 -24.04 13.46
CA GLY A 544 -17.91 -23.70 14.74
C GLY A 544 -17.24 -22.32 14.73
N HIS A 545 -16.59 -21.94 13.61
CA HIS A 545 -15.99 -20.63 13.42
C HIS A 545 -17.03 -19.50 13.44
N VAL A 546 -18.12 -19.63 12.68
CA VAL A 546 -19.22 -18.66 12.63
C VAL A 546 -19.84 -18.46 14.01
N LEU A 547 -20.12 -19.53 14.73
CA LEU A 547 -20.67 -19.46 16.09
C LEU A 547 -19.72 -18.75 17.05
N THR A 548 -18.42 -19.05 16.94
CA THR A 548 -17.38 -18.39 17.74
C THR A 548 -17.29 -16.91 17.41
N ALA A 549 -17.27 -16.56 16.12
CA ALA A 549 -17.23 -15.16 15.66
C ALA A 549 -18.46 -14.38 16.15
N ALA A 550 -19.66 -14.96 16.05
CA ALA A 550 -20.89 -14.35 16.54
C ALA A 550 -20.87 -14.12 18.06
N THR A 551 -20.45 -15.14 18.81
CA THR A 551 -20.36 -15.05 20.27
C THR A 551 -19.33 -14.01 20.71
N ARG A 552 -18.15 -14.00 20.07
CA ARG A 552 -17.11 -13.01 20.36
C ARG A 552 -17.53 -11.61 19.97
N SER A 553 -18.12 -11.42 18.79
CA SER A 553 -18.63 -10.11 18.35
C SER A 553 -19.60 -9.54 19.37
N PHE A 554 -20.54 -10.34 19.86
CA PHE A 554 -21.53 -9.89 20.85
C PHE A 554 -20.89 -9.58 22.21
N TRP A 555 -20.14 -10.50 22.80
CA TRP A 555 -19.56 -10.32 24.14
C TRP A 555 -18.45 -9.26 24.16
N LEU A 556 -17.60 -9.19 23.13
CA LEU A 556 -16.61 -8.14 23.02
C LEU A 556 -17.26 -6.80 22.67
N GLY A 557 -18.41 -6.80 21.98
CA GLY A 557 -19.24 -5.62 21.76
C GLY A 557 -19.80 -5.06 23.07
N LEU A 558 -20.42 -5.91 23.90
CA LEU A 558 -20.93 -5.52 25.22
C LEU A 558 -19.84 -5.04 26.16
N SER A 559 -18.72 -5.74 26.22
CA SER A 559 -17.60 -5.41 27.10
C SER A 559 -16.66 -4.37 26.53
N ARG A 560 -16.92 -3.85 25.33
CA ARG A 560 -15.98 -2.97 24.59
C ARG A 560 -14.57 -3.56 24.50
N GLY A 561 -14.47 -4.90 24.34
CA GLY A 561 -13.23 -5.62 24.21
C GLY A 561 -12.47 -5.88 25.53
N HIS A 562 -12.94 -5.44 26.69
CA HIS A 562 -12.19 -5.53 27.97
C HIS A 562 -11.78 -6.95 28.33
N PHE A 563 -12.55 -7.97 27.94
CA PHE A 563 -12.26 -9.37 28.27
C PHE A 563 -11.36 -10.06 27.24
N SER A 564 -10.88 -9.33 26.23
CA SER A 564 -9.93 -9.94 25.27
C SER A 564 -8.46 -9.72 25.69
N PRO A 565 -7.57 -10.66 25.34
CA PRO A 565 -6.15 -10.56 25.68
C PRO A 565 -5.46 -9.39 24.96
N SER A 566 -4.35 -8.96 25.53
CA SER A 566 -3.42 -8.00 24.93
C SER A 566 -1.99 -8.45 25.24
N PRO A 567 -1.04 -8.36 24.30
CA PRO A 567 0.36 -8.70 24.54
C PRO A 567 1.04 -7.74 25.50
N PHE A 568 0.55 -6.50 25.61
CA PHE A 568 1.11 -5.45 26.45
C PHE A 568 0.09 -4.92 27.46
N ARG A 569 0.60 -4.37 28.57
CA ARG A 569 -0.21 -3.79 29.66
C ARG A 569 -0.12 -2.27 29.77
N ASP A 570 0.46 -1.62 28.78
CA ASP A 570 0.67 -0.16 28.71
C ASP A 570 -0.47 0.59 27.99
N ALA A 571 -0.19 1.83 27.56
CA ALA A 571 -1.13 2.70 26.87
C ALA A 571 -1.74 2.09 25.58
N THR A 572 -1.04 1.11 24.95
CA THR A 572 -1.51 0.43 23.73
C THR A 572 -2.45 -0.72 24.00
N ARG A 573 -2.56 -1.20 25.25
CA ARG A 573 -3.39 -2.34 25.65
C ARG A 573 -4.80 -2.30 25.04
N ARG A 574 -5.45 -1.16 25.14
CA ARG A 574 -6.82 -0.99 24.68
C ARG A 574 -6.96 -1.14 23.15
N TYR A 575 -5.94 -0.80 22.41
CA TYR A 575 -5.96 -0.95 20.96
C TYR A 575 -6.00 -2.42 20.53
N TYR A 576 -5.18 -3.28 21.12
CA TYR A 576 -5.24 -4.73 20.86
C TYR A 576 -6.60 -5.31 21.21
N GLN A 577 -7.20 -4.88 22.30
CA GLN A 577 -8.53 -5.32 22.73
C GLN A 577 -9.63 -4.90 21.74
N HIS A 578 -9.56 -3.68 21.22
CA HIS A 578 -10.47 -3.20 20.16
C HIS A 578 -10.24 -3.93 18.84
N LEU A 579 -9.01 -4.17 18.46
CA LEU A 579 -8.68 -4.91 17.23
C LEU A 579 -9.17 -6.36 17.29
N ASN A 580 -9.08 -7.03 18.45
CA ASN A 580 -9.68 -8.36 18.64
C ASN A 580 -11.19 -8.35 18.41
N ARG A 581 -11.90 -7.34 18.94
CA ARG A 581 -13.33 -7.16 18.70
C ARG A 581 -13.62 -6.97 17.20
N LEU A 582 -12.91 -6.04 16.55
CA LEU A 582 -13.15 -5.73 15.13
C LEU A 582 -12.78 -6.90 14.21
N SER A 583 -11.76 -7.69 14.56
CA SER A 583 -11.43 -8.93 13.84
C SER A 583 -12.56 -9.96 13.96
N ALA A 584 -13.15 -10.16 15.16
CA ALA A 584 -14.29 -11.04 15.33
C ALA A 584 -15.52 -10.56 14.52
N ASN A 585 -15.73 -9.23 14.47
CA ASN A 585 -16.77 -8.62 13.66
C ASN A 585 -16.53 -8.85 12.16
N LEU A 586 -15.30 -8.70 11.68
CA LEU A 586 -14.93 -8.97 10.27
C LEU A 586 -15.22 -10.41 9.90
N ALA A 587 -14.79 -11.38 10.73
CA ALA A 587 -15.05 -12.79 10.52
C ALA A 587 -16.56 -13.06 10.36
N LEU A 588 -17.37 -12.60 11.34
CA LEU A 588 -18.81 -12.79 11.29
C LEU A 588 -19.47 -12.14 10.07
N LEU A 589 -19.12 -10.87 9.78
CA LEU A 589 -19.71 -10.13 8.66
C LEU A 589 -19.36 -10.76 7.31
N SER A 590 -18.14 -11.26 7.18
CA SER A 590 -17.68 -11.96 5.97
C SER A 590 -18.43 -13.27 5.74
N ASP A 591 -18.56 -14.09 6.77
CA ASP A 591 -19.28 -15.38 6.68
C ASP A 591 -20.75 -15.18 6.34
N ILE A 592 -21.42 -14.27 7.02
CA ILE A 592 -22.82 -13.99 6.76
C ILE A 592 -23.02 -13.35 5.37
N ALA A 593 -22.10 -12.50 4.91
CA ALA A 593 -22.15 -11.97 3.55
C ALA A 593 -21.98 -13.08 2.51
N MET A 594 -21.03 -13.99 2.68
CA MET A 594 -20.81 -15.12 1.79
C MET A 594 -22.02 -16.09 1.80
N ALA A 595 -22.54 -16.44 2.98
CA ALA A 595 -23.68 -17.34 3.13
C ALA A 595 -24.98 -16.79 2.54
N THR A 596 -25.23 -15.50 2.68
CA THR A 596 -26.50 -14.85 2.25
C THR A 596 -26.48 -14.38 0.80
N LEU A 597 -25.33 -13.96 0.29
CA LEU A 597 -25.19 -13.38 -1.05
C LEU A 597 -24.61 -14.39 -2.06
N GLY A 598 -23.87 -15.42 -1.58
CA GLY A 598 -23.26 -16.43 -2.43
C GLY A 598 -22.52 -15.82 -3.63
N GLY A 599 -22.70 -16.39 -4.82
CA GLY A 599 -22.08 -15.91 -6.07
C GLY A 599 -22.45 -14.47 -6.46
N SER A 600 -23.54 -13.90 -5.90
CA SER A 600 -23.90 -12.51 -6.17
C SER A 600 -22.97 -11.51 -5.47
N LEU A 601 -22.20 -11.94 -4.46
CA LEU A 601 -21.22 -11.11 -3.76
C LEU A 601 -20.15 -10.56 -4.71
N LYS A 602 -19.73 -11.34 -5.73
CA LYS A 602 -18.81 -10.88 -6.80
C LYS A 602 -19.33 -9.64 -7.54
N ARG A 603 -20.64 -9.48 -7.68
CA ARG A 603 -21.27 -8.33 -8.37
C ARG A 603 -21.68 -7.20 -7.41
N ARG A 604 -21.56 -7.43 -6.09
CA ARG A 604 -21.88 -6.44 -5.07
C ARG A 604 -20.60 -5.79 -4.52
N GLU A 605 -19.86 -5.18 -5.44
CA GLU A 605 -18.53 -4.60 -5.20
C GLU A 605 -18.49 -3.63 -4.01
N ARG A 606 -19.55 -2.86 -3.76
CA ARG A 606 -19.62 -1.95 -2.61
C ARG A 606 -19.63 -2.67 -1.27
N ILE A 607 -20.22 -3.87 -1.21
CA ILE A 607 -20.20 -4.71 0.01
C ILE A 607 -18.82 -5.30 0.18
N SER A 608 -18.24 -5.87 -0.89
CA SER A 608 -16.87 -6.37 -0.89
C SER A 608 -15.87 -5.29 -0.49
N ALA A 609 -16.02 -4.07 -1.04
CA ALA A 609 -15.15 -2.94 -0.72
C ALA A 609 -15.19 -2.58 0.78
N ARG A 610 -16.37 -2.52 1.41
CA ARG A 610 -16.50 -2.21 2.84
C ARG A 610 -15.89 -3.29 3.73
N LEU A 611 -16.06 -4.57 3.36
CA LEU A 611 -15.38 -5.67 4.06
C LEU A 611 -13.85 -5.59 3.89
N GLY A 612 -13.40 -5.24 2.69
CA GLY A 612 -11.99 -4.97 2.41
C GLY A 612 -11.43 -3.78 3.20
N ASP A 613 -12.22 -2.71 3.38
CA ASP A 613 -11.84 -1.55 4.19
C ASP A 613 -11.63 -1.96 5.65
N ILE A 614 -12.52 -2.78 6.21
CA ILE A 614 -12.39 -3.28 7.59
C ILE A 614 -11.07 -4.04 7.76
N LEU A 615 -10.79 -5.01 6.86
CA LEU A 615 -9.54 -5.78 6.88
C LEU A 615 -8.32 -4.86 6.76
N SER A 616 -8.39 -3.88 5.86
CA SER A 616 -7.31 -2.92 5.63
C SER A 616 -6.99 -2.10 6.88
N GLN A 617 -8.00 -1.58 7.56
CA GLN A 617 -7.79 -0.79 8.78
C GLN A 617 -7.21 -1.64 9.93
N LEU A 618 -7.61 -2.91 10.03
CA LEU A 618 -7.01 -3.85 10.99
C LEU A 618 -5.52 -4.06 10.69
N TYR A 619 -5.15 -4.22 9.42
CA TYR A 619 -3.75 -4.37 9.01
C TYR A 619 -2.92 -3.11 9.31
N LEU A 620 -3.42 -1.93 8.93
CA LEU A 620 -2.74 -0.65 9.16
C LEU A 620 -2.50 -0.38 10.65
N ALA A 621 -3.50 -0.64 11.49
CA ALA A 621 -3.37 -0.54 12.94
C ALA A 621 -2.34 -1.55 13.49
N SER A 622 -2.35 -2.79 12.97
CA SER A 622 -1.35 -3.82 13.35
C SER A 622 0.07 -3.39 13.00
N ALA A 623 0.27 -2.85 11.79
CA ALA A 623 1.56 -2.35 11.33
C ALA A 623 2.06 -1.20 12.21
N THR A 624 1.17 -0.27 12.56
CA THR A 624 1.48 0.86 13.46
C THR A 624 1.95 0.38 14.83
N LEU A 625 1.25 -0.59 15.42
CA LEU A 625 1.58 -1.14 16.74
C LEU A 625 2.87 -1.96 16.70
N LYS A 626 3.11 -2.70 15.61
CA LYS A 626 4.36 -3.45 15.40
C LYS A 626 5.56 -2.51 15.28
N ARG A 627 5.46 -1.47 14.47
CA ARG A 627 6.51 -0.46 14.34
C ARG A 627 6.87 0.19 15.67
N PHE A 628 5.85 0.57 16.45
CA PHE A 628 6.06 1.16 17.77
C PHE A 628 6.85 0.22 18.68
N ASP A 629 6.59 -1.07 18.60
CA ASP A 629 7.33 -2.10 19.34
C ASP A 629 8.76 -2.25 18.85
N GLU A 630 8.96 -2.31 17.53
CA GLU A 630 10.28 -2.40 16.87
C GLU A 630 11.19 -1.20 17.14
N ASP A 631 10.62 0.00 17.22
CA ASP A 631 11.33 1.23 17.60
C ASP A 631 11.63 1.30 19.13
N GLY A 632 11.30 0.26 19.91
CA GLY A 632 11.56 0.19 21.37
C GLY A 632 10.53 0.93 22.23
N ARG A 633 9.33 1.17 21.68
CA ARG A 633 8.17 1.78 22.37
C ARG A 633 8.43 3.18 22.94
N PRO A 634 9.02 4.11 22.17
CA PRO A 634 9.35 5.44 22.66
C PRO A 634 8.09 6.22 23.05
N GLN A 635 8.05 6.69 24.30
CA GLN A 635 6.87 7.39 24.82
C GLN A 635 6.54 8.68 24.04
N ALA A 636 7.58 9.32 23.47
CA ALA A 636 7.42 10.50 22.64
C ALA A 636 6.63 10.24 21.34
N ASP A 637 6.61 8.99 20.83
CA ASP A 637 5.90 8.60 19.61
C ASP A 637 4.43 8.18 19.89
N LEU A 638 4.04 8.02 21.16
CA LEU A 638 2.66 7.65 21.49
C LEU A 638 1.60 8.54 20.86
N PRO A 639 1.75 9.85 20.73
CA PRO A 639 0.76 10.66 20.00
C PRO A 639 0.54 10.18 18.57
N LEU A 640 1.59 9.82 17.84
CA LEU A 640 1.50 9.28 16.46
C LEU A 640 0.77 7.94 16.43
N VAL A 641 1.11 7.04 17.36
CA VAL A 641 0.44 5.74 17.52
C VAL A 641 -1.04 5.92 17.86
N HIS A 642 -1.34 6.83 18.79
CA HIS A 642 -2.73 7.13 19.18
C HIS A 642 -3.54 7.65 18.01
N TRP A 643 -2.99 8.61 17.27
CA TRP A 643 -3.67 9.18 16.10
C TRP A 643 -3.93 8.10 15.04
N ALA A 644 -2.90 7.38 14.63
CA ALA A 644 -2.97 6.39 13.56
C ALA A 644 -3.94 5.24 13.89
N VAL A 645 -3.87 4.69 15.12
CA VAL A 645 -4.75 3.58 15.50
C VAL A 645 -6.19 4.06 15.74
N GLN A 646 -6.42 5.26 16.31
CA GLN A 646 -7.77 5.81 16.46
C GLN A 646 -8.42 6.07 15.11
N ASP A 647 -7.69 6.62 14.13
CA ASP A 647 -8.17 6.79 12.75
C ASP A 647 -8.58 5.44 12.14
N CYS A 648 -7.72 4.42 12.26
CA CYS A 648 -8.04 3.08 11.76
C CYS A 648 -9.28 2.46 12.42
N LEU A 649 -9.42 2.58 13.75
CA LEU A 649 -10.57 2.03 14.48
C LEU A 649 -11.87 2.76 14.10
N TYR A 650 -11.82 4.08 13.92
CA TYR A 650 -12.96 4.87 13.48
C TYR A 650 -13.40 4.51 12.07
N GLU A 651 -12.47 4.46 11.11
CA GLU A 651 -12.77 4.10 9.72
C GLU A 651 -13.26 2.64 9.59
N ALA A 652 -12.73 1.72 10.40
CA ALA A 652 -13.23 0.34 10.45
C ALA A 652 -14.69 0.26 10.93
N GLU A 653 -15.04 0.93 12.03
CA GLU A 653 -16.44 0.97 12.53
C GLU A 653 -17.37 1.70 11.56
N LYS A 654 -16.91 2.72 10.87
CA LYS A 654 -17.65 3.42 9.82
C LYS A 654 -17.96 2.49 8.65
N ALA A 655 -16.96 1.74 8.17
CA ALA A 655 -17.14 0.77 7.10
C ALA A 655 -18.13 -0.34 7.49
N MET A 656 -18.09 -0.84 8.74
CA MET A 656 -19.06 -1.79 9.27
C MET A 656 -20.49 -1.22 9.30
N ASP A 657 -20.66 0.01 9.75
CA ASP A 657 -21.96 0.67 9.81
C ASP A 657 -22.54 0.91 8.41
N GLU A 658 -21.72 1.38 7.47
CA GLU A 658 -22.10 1.53 6.07
C GLU A 658 -22.45 0.18 5.42
N LEU A 659 -21.74 -0.89 5.76
CA LEU A 659 -22.05 -2.25 5.30
C LEU A 659 -23.43 -2.67 5.77
N LEU A 660 -23.70 -2.56 7.07
CA LEU A 660 -24.99 -2.94 7.68
C LEU A 660 -26.15 -2.08 7.19
N THR A 661 -25.91 -0.79 6.98
CA THR A 661 -26.90 0.14 6.43
C THR A 661 -27.31 -0.22 5.01
N ASN A 662 -26.39 -0.79 4.21
CA ASN A 662 -26.60 -1.12 2.81
C ASN A 662 -26.72 -2.63 2.55
N PHE A 663 -26.81 -3.45 3.61
CA PHE A 663 -26.95 -4.89 3.45
C PHE A 663 -28.31 -5.23 2.82
N PRO A 664 -28.38 -6.10 1.80
CA PRO A 664 -29.61 -6.33 1.04
C PRO A 664 -30.78 -6.86 1.86
N ASP A 665 -30.52 -7.84 2.75
CA ASP A 665 -31.52 -8.37 3.65
C ASP A 665 -31.54 -7.53 4.96
N ARG A 666 -32.63 -6.81 5.16
CA ARG A 666 -32.79 -5.90 6.30
C ARG A 666 -32.93 -6.62 7.64
N ARG A 667 -33.43 -7.86 7.64
CA ARG A 667 -33.58 -8.67 8.86
C ARG A 667 -32.21 -9.17 9.32
N VAL A 668 -31.42 -9.68 8.37
CA VAL A 668 -30.04 -10.08 8.61
C VAL A 668 -29.20 -8.87 9.08
N ALA A 669 -29.37 -7.73 8.43
CA ALA A 669 -28.67 -6.48 8.83
C ALA A 669 -29.01 -6.07 10.26
N ALA A 670 -30.29 -6.15 10.67
CA ALA A 670 -30.72 -5.80 12.03
C ALA A 670 -30.12 -6.76 13.09
N LEU A 671 -30.10 -8.07 12.80
CA LEU A 671 -29.48 -9.07 13.68
C LEU A 671 -27.98 -8.86 13.81
N LEU A 672 -27.29 -8.63 12.69
CA LEU A 672 -25.86 -8.34 12.68
C LEU A 672 -25.55 -7.04 13.42
N ARG A 673 -26.39 -6.01 13.26
CA ARG A 673 -26.23 -4.73 14.00
C ARG A 673 -26.29 -4.94 15.50
N LEU A 674 -27.25 -5.73 15.96
CA LEU A 674 -27.38 -6.08 17.38
C LEU A 674 -26.16 -6.87 17.88
N THR A 675 -25.56 -7.71 17.05
CA THR A 675 -24.40 -8.53 17.41
C THR A 675 -23.09 -7.74 17.38
N VAL A 676 -22.87 -6.96 16.32
CA VAL A 676 -21.62 -6.19 16.10
C VAL A 676 -21.59 -4.90 16.95
N PHE A 677 -22.74 -4.24 17.10
CA PHE A 677 -22.89 -2.97 17.80
C PHE A 677 -23.97 -3.03 18.89
N PRO A 678 -23.89 -3.97 19.86
CA PRO A 678 -24.92 -4.12 20.89
C PRO A 678 -25.12 -2.87 21.76
N THR A 679 -24.08 -2.04 21.88
CA THR A 679 -24.08 -0.76 22.63
C THR A 679 -23.81 0.45 21.72
N GLY A 680 -23.95 0.28 20.40
CA GLY A 680 -23.67 1.31 19.40
C GLY A 680 -22.20 1.41 19.00
N ARG A 681 -21.88 2.40 18.15
CA ARG A 681 -20.51 2.74 17.74
C ARG A 681 -19.81 3.52 18.86
N HIS A 682 -18.52 3.25 19.04
CA HIS A 682 -17.75 3.84 20.13
C HIS A 682 -16.52 4.62 19.69
N HIS A 683 -15.97 4.30 18.51
CA HIS A 683 -14.78 4.98 18.02
C HIS A 683 -15.15 6.31 17.36
N ARG A 684 -14.34 7.31 17.65
CA ARG A 684 -14.42 8.67 17.10
C ARG A 684 -13.13 9.00 16.38
N PRO A 685 -13.13 9.98 15.47
CA PRO A 685 -11.87 10.49 14.90
C PRO A 685 -10.91 10.93 16.01
N PRO A 686 -9.61 11.04 15.71
CA PRO A 686 -8.67 11.70 16.60
C PRO A 686 -9.19 13.06 17.10
N SER A 687 -8.83 13.44 18.31
CA SER A 687 -9.32 14.68 18.91
C SER A 687 -8.41 15.87 18.59
N ASP A 688 -8.96 17.08 18.60
CA ASP A 688 -8.24 18.34 18.40
C ASP A 688 -7.00 18.45 19.30
N LYS A 689 -7.11 18.03 20.57
CA LYS A 689 -5.96 17.98 21.49
C LYS A 689 -4.84 17.05 21.01
N LEU A 690 -5.19 15.97 20.34
CA LEU A 690 -4.21 15.04 19.78
C LEU A 690 -3.62 15.62 18.51
N ASP A 691 -4.43 16.26 17.69
CA ASP A 691 -4.00 16.94 16.47
C ASP A 691 -3.00 18.06 16.78
N SER A 692 -3.26 18.90 17.78
CA SER A 692 -2.32 19.92 18.25
C SER A 692 -0.96 19.31 18.68
N LYS A 693 -0.98 18.12 19.31
CA LYS A 693 0.27 17.44 19.68
C LYS A 693 1.07 16.97 18.46
N LEU A 694 0.39 16.38 17.48
CA LEU A 694 1.05 15.90 16.25
C LEU A 694 1.59 17.07 15.42
N ALA A 695 0.84 18.15 15.30
CA ALA A 695 1.28 19.35 14.62
C ALA A 695 2.61 19.89 15.20
N ARG A 696 2.73 19.92 16.52
CA ARG A 696 4.00 20.33 17.19
C ARG A 696 5.16 19.40 16.89
N LEU A 697 4.94 18.08 16.80
CA LEU A 697 5.98 17.11 16.47
C LEU A 697 6.65 17.38 15.10
N LEU A 698 5.94 17.96 14.15
CA LEU A 698 6.51 18.36 12.85
C LEU A 698 7.26 19.71 12.92
N GLN A 699 6.93 20.55 13.87
CA GLN A 699 7.43 21.92 13.99
C GLN A 699 8.64 22.06 14.91
N GLU A 700 8.86 21.10 15.81
CA GLU A 700 9.91 21.16 16.82
C GLU A 700 10.95 20.05 16.57
N PRO A 701 12.27 20.37 16.58
CA PRO A 701 13.31 19.36 16.50
C PRO A 701 13.17 18.34 17.64
N SER A 702 13.14 17.08 17.30
CA SER A 702 13.03 15.99 18.28
C SER A 702 13.38 14.65 17.62
N GLU A 703 13.77 13.66 18.43
CA GLU A 703 13.97 12.31 17.93
C GLU A 703 12.72 11.73 17.22
N THR A 704 11.52 12.08 17.68
CA THR A 704 10.27 11.68 17.01
C THR A 704 10.16 12.27 15.62
N ARG A 705 10.47 13.57 15.46
CA ARG A 705 10.53 14.23 14.16
C ARG A 705 11.57 13.59 13.25
N ASP A 706 12.76 13.27 13.79
CA ASP A 706 13.83 12.60 13.05
C ASP A 706 13.39 11.19 12.61
N ARG A 707 12.65 10.45 13.45
CA ARG A 707 12.08 9.15 13.08
C ARG A 707 11.04 9.26 11.96
N ILE A 708 10.23 10.33 11.92
CA ILE A 708 9.31 10.57 10.78
C ILE A 708 10.12 10.79 9.51
N GLY A 709 11.18 11.60 9.55
CA GLY A 709 12.05 11.90 8.42
C GLY A 709 13.12 10.84 8.10
N ARG A 710 13.20 9.76 8.88
CA ARG A 710 14.29 8.75 8.76
C ARG A 710 14.43 8.24 7.33
N GLY A 711 15.68 8.29 6.81
CA GLY A 711 16.03 7.80 5.48
C GLY A 711 15.69 8.76 4.33
N GLN A 712 15.25 10.00 4.62
CA GLN A 712 15.04 11.03 3.60
C GLN A 712 16.31 11.84 3.36
N TYR A 713 16.47 12.35 2.13
CA TYR A 713 17.53 13.27 1.76
C TYR A 713 17.12 14.69 2.18
N LEU A 714 17.64 15.15 3.32
CA LEU A 714 17.34 16.47 3.90
C LEU A 714 18.57 17.38 3.98
N THR A 715 19.60 17.09 3.21
CA THR A 715 20.81 17.94 3.12
C THR A 715 20.44 19.27 2.49
N PRO A 716 20.84 20.42 3.10
CA PRO A 716 20.43 21.75 2.62
C PRO A 716 21.28 22.20 1.42
N GLU A 717 20.94 21.70 0.24
CA GLU A 717 21.58 22.08 -1.02
C GLU A 717 20.65 22.96 -1.88
N PRO A 718 21.19 23.77 -2.81
CA PRO A 718 20.42 24.74 -3.62
C PRO A 718 19.26 24.10 -4.39
N ASN A 719 19.43 22.85 -4.86
CA ASN A 719 18.43 22.08 -5.60
C ASN A 719 17.52 21.20 -4.72
N ASN A 720 17.68 21.26 -3.38
CA ASN A 720 16.86 20.50 -2.44
C ASN A 720 15.99 21.42 -1.56
N PRO A 721 14.79 21.82 -2.01
CA PRO A 721 13.93 22.70 -1.23
C PRO A 721 13.46 22.10 0.10
N HIS A 722 13.34 20.76 0.21
CA HIS A 722 13.01 20.08 1.47
C HIS A 722 14.13 20.24 2.50
N GLY A 723 15.39 20.05 2.09
CA GLY A 723 16.56 20.22 2.94
C GLY A 723 16.73 21.68 3.37
N LEU A 724 16.54 22.63 2.46
CA LEU A 724 16.63 24.06 2.76
C LEU A 724 15.57 24.50 3.78
N LEU A 725 14.31 24.03 3.66
CA LEU A 725 13.26 24.32 4.64
C LEU A 725 13.55 23.70 6.01
N ASN A 726 14.07 22.49 6.02
CA ASN A 726 14.44 21.82 7.27
C ASN A 726 15.58 22.54 7.99
N ALA A 727 16.59 23.01 7.28
CA ALA A 727 17.68 23.82 7.83
C ALA A 727 17.18 25.19 8.30
N ALA A 728 16.31 25.84 7.53
CA ALA A 728 15.75 27.14 7.87
C ALA A 728 14.96 27.11 9.21
N LEU A 729 14.29 26.00 9.54
CA LEU A 729 13.66 25.83 10.85
C LEU A 729 14.67 25.98 11.99
N SER A 730 15.84 25.37 11.87
CA SER A 730 16.90 25.47 12.88
C SER A 730 17.42 26.89 13.00
N ASP A 731 17.59 27.62 11.89
CA ASP A 731 18.02 29.01 11.90
C ASP A 731 16.99 29.92 12.60
N ILE A 732 15.71 29.70 12.37
CA ILE A 732 14.62 30.45 13.02
C ILE A 732 14.59 30.19 14.53
N LEU A 733 14.67 28.93 14.94
CA LEU A 733 14.66 28.55 16.35
C LEU A 733 15.89 29.09 17.09
N ALA A 734 17.06 29.19 16.45
CA ALA A 734 18.24 29.80 17.02
C ALA A 734 18.09 31.31 17.26
N ALA A 735 17.33 32.01 16.43
CA ALA A 735 17.08 33.45 16.54
C ALA A 735 15.99 33.82 17.58
N GLU A 736 15.01 32.91 17.86
CA GLU A 736 13.89 33.21 18.78
C GLU A 736 14.32 33.68 20.16
N PRO A 737 15.26 33.04 20.89
CA PRO A 737 15.68 33.51 22.19
C PRO A 737 16.27 34.93 22.15
N LEU A 738 16.95 35.30 21.06
CA LEU A 738 17.51 36.64 20.85
C LEU A 738 16.42 37.70 20.64
N VAL A 739 15.43 37.39 19.79
CA VAL A 739 14.25 38.24 19.55
C VAL A 739 13.44 38.43 20.83
N ASP A 740 13.22 37.37 21.61
CA ASP A 740 12.53 37.45 22.89
C ASP A 740 13.29 38.29 23.93
N ARG A 741 14.63 38.16 23.97
CA ARG A 741 15.48 38.98 24.81
C ARG A 741 15.37 40.46 24.43
N LEU A 742 15.50 40.78 23.15
CA LEU A 742 15.39 42.12 22.63
C LEU A 742 13.98 42.70 22.82
N SER A 743 12.92 41.90 22.68
CA SER A 743 11.55 42.31 22.95
C SER A 743 11.36 42.73 24.42
N ARG A 744 11.89 41.95 25.35
CA ARG A 744 11.87 42.27 26.80
C ARG A 744 12.64 43.57 27.10
N MET A 745 13.83 43.74 26.49
CA MET A 745 14.64 44.93 26.68
C MET A 745 13.98 46.19 26.11
N ALA A 746 13.23 46.05 25.03
CA ALA A 746 12.53 47.16 24.40
C ALA A 746 11.14 47.42 24.99
N GLU A 747 10.69 46.61 25.96
CA GLU A 747 9.33 46.62 26.53
C GLU A 747 8.20 46.60 25.47
N LYS A 748 8.49 46.02 24.32
CA LYS A 748 7.50 45.91 23.25
C LYS A 748 7.73 44.61 22.45
N HIS A 749 6.65 44.10 21.87
CA HIS A 749 6.71 42.98 20.95
C HIS A 749 7.50 43.36 19.68
N ILE A 750 8.54 42.58 19.35
CA ILE A 750 9.29 42.69 18.09
C ILE A 750 8.77 41.64 17.15
N ASP A 751 8.26 42.05 16.00
CA ASP A 751 7.81 41.16 14.97
C ASP A 751 9.00 40.37 14.38
N PHE A 752 8.78 39.10 14.09
CA PHE A 752 9.78 38.20 13.50
C PHE A 752 9.94 38.43 11.99
N THR A 753 10.23 39.74 11.65
CA THR A 753 10.43 40.25 10.30
C THR A 753 11.53 41.26 10.30
N ARG A 754 12.29 41.36 9.20
CA ARG A 754 13.41 42.29 9.06
C ARG A 754 14.44 42.13 10.18
N LEU A 755 14.73 40.89 10.55
CA LEU A 755 15.71 40.58 11.59
C LEU A 755 17.12 41.06 11.22
N ASP A 756 17.41 41.23 9.94
CA ASP A 756 18.63 41.88 9.42
C ASP A 756 18.78 43.28 9.97
N LYS A 757 17.74 44.14 9.82
CA LYS A 757 17.76 45.51 10.37
C LYS A 757 17.74 45.53 11.90
N LEU A 758 17.05 44.61 12.52
CA LEU A 758 17.05 44.44 13.97
C LEU A 758 18.47 44.11 14.46
N ALA A 759 19.19 43.24 13.74
CA ALA A 759 20.57 42.87 14.06
C ALA A 759 21.49 44.08 13.99
N ASP A 760 21.39 44.91 12.94
CA ASP A 760 22.23 46.10 12.75
C ASP A 760 22.02 47.11 13.89
N ILE A 761 20.75 47.47 14.17
CA ILE A 761 20.39 48.39 15.26
C ILE A 761 20.81 47.83 16.62
N ALA A 762 20.57 46.56 16.91
CA ALA A 762 20.90 45.99 18.19
C ALA A 762 22.41 45.83 18.41
N LEU A 763 23.20 45.66 17.33
CA LEU A 763 24.66 45.63 17.36
C LEU A 763 25.23 47.05 17.61
N GLU A 764 24.72 48.07 16.92
CA GLU A 764 25.10 49.47 17.16
C GLU A 764 24.80 49.90 18.60
N ASP A 765 23.66 49.48 19.15
CA ASP A 765 23.24 49.76 20.51
C ASP A 765 24.01 48.89 21.58
N GLY A 766 24.90 48.00 21.16
CA GLY A 766 25.61 47.07 22.04
C GLY A 766 24.71 46.08 22.79
N LYS A 767 23.50 45.79 22.24
CA LYS A 767 22.52 44.86 22.84
C LYS A 767 22.72 43.40 22.41
N VAL A 768 23.47 43.18 21.33
CA VAL A 768 23.84 41.86 20.80
C VAL A 768 25.31 41.84 20.43
N THR A 769 25.95 40.67 20.48
CA THR A 769 27.31 40.45 19.96
C THR A 769 27.30 40.36 18.42
N PRO A 770 28.47 40.47 17.76
CA PRO A 770 28.54 40.23 16.31
C PRO A 770 28.02 38.87 15.89
N GLU A 771 28.32 37.82 16.65
CA GLU A 771 27.85 36.44 16.39
C GLU A 771 26.30 36.31 16.52
N GLU A 772 25.74 36.97 17.54
CA GLU A 772 24.28 37.03 17.72
C GLU A 772 23.59 37.83 16.59
N ALA A 773 24.20 38.93 16.13
CA ALA A 773 23.71 39.67 14.96
C ALA A 773 23.74 38.80 13.70
N ASP A 774 24.78 37.97 13.52
CA ASP A 774 24.84 37.07 12.36
C ASP A 774 23.77 35.96 12.43
N ILE A 775 23.41 35.45 13.61
CA ILE A 775 22.29 34.53 13.81
C ILE A 775 20.97 35.18 13.34
N LEU A 776 20.72 36.45 13.72
CA LEU A 776 19.52 37.19 13.29
C LEU A 776 19.49 37.41 11.77
N ARG A 777 20.61 37.82 11.16
CA ARG A 777 20.71 38.00 9.70
C ARG A 777 20.49 36.68 8.95
N LYS A 778 21.11 35.60 9.43
CA LYS A 778 20.95 34.26 8.86
C LYS A 778 19.48 33.81 8.91
N ALA A 779 18.82 34.01 10.06
CA ALA A 779 17.41 33.67 10.23
C ALA A 779 16.52 34.46 9.25
N GLU A 780 16.77 35.75 9.04
CA GLU A 780 16.00 36.55 8.05
C GLU A 780 16.20 36.04 6.63
N ALA A 781 17.45 35.77 6.25
CA ALA A 781 17.77 35.25 4.93
C ALA A 781 17.08 33.89 4.68
N SER A 782 17.13 32.99 5.67
CA SER A 782 16.47 31.67 5.63
C SER A 782 14.94 31.77 5.59
N ARG A 783 14.38 32.72 6.39
CA ARG A 783 12.95 33.01 6.39
C ARG A 783 12.47 33.51 5.01
N LEU A 784 13.13 34.50 4.44
CA LEU A 784 12.78 35.07 3.14
C LEU A 784 12.86 34.02 2.04
N ARG A 785 13.93 33.23 1.99
CA ARG A 785 14.10 32.15 1.03
C ARG A 785 12.94 31.12 1.14
N SER A 786 12.53 30.80 2.37
CA SER A 786 11.45 29.81 2.61
C SER A 786 10.08 30.30 2.13
N ILE A 787 9.76 31.59 2.31
CA ILE A 787 8.43 32.14 2.03
C ILE A 787 8.29 32.76 0.64
N ASN A 788 9.38 33.09 -0.02
CA ASN A 788 9.36 33.63 -1.37
C ASN A 788 9.01 32.57 -2.40
N VAL A 789 8.43 32.99 -3.52
CA VAL A 789 8.16 32.17 -4.69
C VAL A 789 9.14 32.52 -5.80
N ASP A 790 9.34 31.59 -6.71
CA ASP A 790 10.21 31.77 -7.86
C ASP A 790 9.54 32.72 -8.89
N GLU A 791 10.34 33.51 -9.55
CA GLU A 791 9.93 34.48 -10.59
C GLU A 791 10.70 34.18 -11.86
N PHE A 792 10.01 34.13 -12.98
CA PHE A 792 10.59 33.83 -14.28
C PHE A 792 10.35 34.96 -15.27
N ALA A 793 11.33 35.21 -16.11
CA ALA A 793 11.12 36.04 -17.29
C ALA A 793 10.05 35.37 -18.19
N PRO A 794 9.18 36.16 -18.83
CA PRO A 794 8.09 35.60 -19.66
C PRO A 794 8.56 34.60 -20.72
N GLU A 795 9.78 34.75 -21.19
CA GLU A 795 10.43 33.93 -22.20
C GLU A 795 10.71 32.48 -21.72
N ILE A 796 10.93 32.30 -20.42
CA ILE A 796 11.33 31.01 -19.83
C ILE A 796 10.12 30.09 -19.62
N ILE A 797 8.90 30.61 -19.43
CA ILE A 797 7.69 29.80 -19.15
C ILE A 797 7.20 29.02 -20.38
N GLY A 798 8.01 28.89 -21.44
CA GLY A 798 7.73 28.01 -22.57
C GLY A 798 6.52 28.44 -23.42
N LEU A 799 6.02 29.62 -23.19
CA LEU A 799 5.02 30.22 -24.04
C LEU A 799 5.71 30.66 -25.33
N LYS A 800 5.66 29.82 -26.35
CA LYS A 800 6.13 30.09 -27.71
C LYS A 800 5.41 31.30 -28.37
N SER A 801 4.77 32.15 -27.60
CA SER A 801 4.07 33.34 -28.09
C SER A 801 4.86 34.64 -27.86
N HIS A 802 6.17 34.63 -28.15
CA HIS A 802 6.99 35.84 -28.10
C HIS A 802 6.43 36.98 -28.96
N ALA A 803 5.73 36.65 -30.02
CA ALA A 803 5.11 37.64 -30.87
C ALA A 803 4.00 38.46 -30.18
N ASN A 804 3.29 37.85 -29.20
CA ASN A 804 2.19 38.53 -28.52
C ASN A 804 2.60 39.25 -27.23
N SER A 805 3.64 38.81 -26.53
CA SER A 805 4.10 39.47 -25.31
C SER A 805 4.78 40.82 -25.57
N HIS A 806 5.43 40.98 -26.70
CA HIS A 806 5.99 42.29 -27.13
C HIS A 806 4.92 43.32 -27.47
N ARG A 807 3.74 42.91 -27.94
CA ARG A 807 2.62 43.83 -28.24
C ARG A 807 2.03 44.46 -26.98
N TYR A 808 1.91 43.69 -25.90
CA TYR A 808 1.40 44.19 -24.62
C TYR A 808 2.37 45.17 -23.91
N ARG A 809 3.68 44.97 -24.07
CA ARG A 809 4.69 45.87 -23.45
C ARG A 809 4.85 47.22 -24.14
N LYS A 810 4.48 47.36 -25.42
CA LYS A 810 4.63 48.62 -26.18
C LYS A 810 3.40 49.52 -26.17
N GLY A 811 2.33 49.17 -25.46
CA GLY A 811 1.11 50.02 -25.42
C GLY A 811 0.42 50.21 -26.78
N GLU A 812 0.72 49.35 -27.73
CA GLU A 812 0.03 49.36 -29.03
C GLU A 812 -1.33 48.67 -28.87
N ASN A 813 -2.35 49.48 -28.93
CA ASN A 813 -3.74 49.08 -28.90
C ASN A 813 -4.02 48.19 -30.14
N PRO A 814 -4.53 46.96 -30.05
CA PRO A 814 -4.81 46.11 -31.20
C PRO A 814 -6.03 46.60 -32.03
N GLY A 815 -6.44 47.82 -31.90
CA GLY A 815 -7.61 48.43 -32.53
C GLY A 815 -7.37 49.77 -33.19
N ALA A 816 -6.15 50.11 -33.68
CA ALA A 816 -5.91 51.27 -34.57
C ALA A 816 -5.29 50.84 -35.89
#